data_53f9f3fb4f2052db6da1add102d1936e
#
_entry.id   53f9f3fb4f2052db6da1add102d1936e
#
_cell.length_a   1.000
_cell.length_b   1.000
_cell.length_c   1.000
_cell.angle_alpha   90.00
_cell.angle_beta   90.00
_cell.angle_gamma   90.00
#
_symmetry.space_group_name_H-M   'P 1'
#
loop_
_entity.id
_entity.type
_entity.pdbx_description
1 polymer ?
#
loop_
_entity_poly.entity_id
_entity_poly.type
_entity_poly.pdbx_seq_one_letter_code
_entity_poly.pdbx_strand_id
1 'polypeptide(L)'
;MSKKHKHSTNYFTKCVALFSLFFVLGCSNTKYLPEGDFLYVGGSVKVKDSAIKKKDRKALETELEGLLRPKPNKTFLGLRPKLWFYNIAGTPKKEKGFRYWLKNKVGEEPVLFSKVDLDYNASVLRNYAENKGYFKTRVSADSTVRNKRATAEYVVTPRKQYIIKSVTFPDDSLKMSKIIGRSSRRSLLKVGKPYDLDLIKAERERIDARLKEKGYYYFNPDYLLAQVDSSKGDHEVKIKIVIKNETPAKALRAYKINKIFVYPNYSLANDSMVYRQRDIKQYKDFTIIDTADTFKPRVFDRTIYFKKGDLYNRKDHNLTLNRFVNLGTFSFVKNEFKPSDSIDNALDSYYFLTLLPKKFIRVEVLGKTNSASYTGTEVNLNWNNRNFLKGAEVFTASVFGGADFQLGGPNKGKNIYKLGAEVSLTWPRFITPFNIEGNSEYVPRTKATIRYEYQKRTQLYALNSFNTSFGYLWKENIRKEHQLNVIDVTYVSPNHVTPEYQQDIDDDPALGKVIEKQLIFGPTYNYTYTNTMQKRRKHTIYFNGELDLAGNITGLVTGADYNNNQKTIFDVPFSQYVKIRSDFRHYMKLGKESELASRLIVGAGFAYGNSRTLPTSKQFVVGGTNSIRAFRARTLGPGSYVIPESTNINYTPDQSADLKLEFNTEYRAKLFSIVRGAVFFDAGNIWLLHADPDKPGAEISKDFMKEIAIGAGVGLRFDLSFLVLRTDLAIPLRNPALPDGQRWVIDDINFGNSSWRKDNLILNIAIGYPF
;
A
#
# COMPACT_ATOMS: atom_id res chain seq x y z
N MET A 1 41.76 -37.77 -11.46
CA MET A 1 40.56 -37.01 -11.09
C MET A 1 40.53 -36.74 -9.56
N SER A 2 41.36 -35.88 -9.04
CA SER A 2 41.39 -35.57 -7.60
C SER A 2 42.10 -34.24 -7.31
N LYS A 3 41.57 -33.13 -7.81
CA LYS A 3 42.10 -31.78 -7.47
C LYS A 3 41.04 -30.66 -7.40
N LYS A 4 39.73 -30.93 -7.53
CA LYS A 4 38.67 -29.87 -7.53
C LYS A 4 37.86 -29.73 -6.22
N HIS A 5 38.10 -30.57 -5.20
CA HIS A 5 37.30 -30.49 -3.95
C HIS A 5 37.92 -29.68 -2.79
N LYS A 6 39.17 -29.20 -2.91
CA LYS A 6 39.84 -28.45 -1.86
C LYS A 6 39.58 -26.95 -1.83
N HIS A 7 38.99 -26.35 -2.85
CA HIS A 7 38.75 -24.88 -2.86
C HIS A 7 37.44 -24.42 -2.22
N SER A 8 36.41 -25.26 -2.16
CA SER A 8 35.09 -24.86 -1.60
C SER A 8 35.06 -24.79 -0.07
N THR A 9 35.79 -25.69 0.61
CA THR A 9 35.88 -25.69 2.07
C THR A 9 36.68 -24.51 2.65
N ASN A 10 37.60 -23.93 1.87
CA ASN A 10 38.41 -22.79 2.29
C ASN A 10 37.65 -21.46 2.32
N TYR A 11 36.60 -21.28 1.50
CA TYR A 11 35.79 -20.05 1.52
C TYR A 11 34.79 -20.05 2.65
N PHE A 12 34.16 -21.18 2.95
CA PHE A 12 33.23 -21.30 4.07
C PHE A 12 33.95 -21.13 5.41
N THR A 13 35.11 -21.74 5.61
CA THR A 13 35.95 -21.56 6.82
C THR A 13 36.48 -20.13 6.92
N LYS A 14 36.81 -19.45 5.85
CA LYS A 14 37.20 -18.03 5.85
C LYS A 14 36.01 -17.11 6.17
N CYS A 15 34.83 -17.38 5.67
CA CYS A 15 33.61 -16.65 6.02
C CYS A 15 33.21 -16.87 7.49
N VAL A 16 33.31 -18.09 8.02
CA VAL A 16 33.05 -18.40 9.42
C VAL A 16 34.14 -17.78 10.32
N ALA A 17 35.40 -17.78 9.92
CA ALA A 17 36.48 -17.12 10.63
C ALA A 17 36.32 -15.58 10.62
N LEU A 18 35.92 -15.00 9.51
CA LEU A 18 35.60 -13.57 9.41
C LEU A 18 34.39 -13.20 10.29
N PHE A 19 33.37 -14.06 10.33
CA PHE A 19 32.18 -13.89 11.16
C PHE A 19 32.53 -14.05 12.67
N SER A 20 33.42 -14.98 13.02
CA SER A 20 33.93 -15.16 14.38
C SER A 20 34.81 -14.01 14.84
N LEU A 21 35.59 -13.41 13.92
CA LEU A 21 36.41 -12.22 14.19
C LEU A 21 35.54 -10.99 14.52
N PHE A 22 34.36 -10.88 13.91
CA PHE A 22 33.37 -9.85 14.23
C PHE A 22 32.83 -10.00 15.67
N PHE A 23 32.68 -11.20 16.18
CA PHE A 23 32.22 -11.43 17.55
C PHE A 23 33.30 -11.07 18.63
N VAL A 24 34.58 -11.25 18.34
CA VAL A 24 35.67 -10.92 19.24
C VAL A 24 35.92 -9.40 19.33
N LEU A 25 35.63 -8.65 18.27
CA LEU A 25 35.83 -7.19 18.22
C LEU A 25 34.72 -6.39 18.94
N GLY A 26 33.64 -7.03 19.41
CA GLY A 26 32.52 -6.39 20.09
C GLY A 26 32.78 -5.98 21.56
N CYS A 27 33.89 -6.40 22.17
CA CYS A 27 34.12 -6.28 23.64
C CYS A 27 34.62 -4.91 24.10
N SER A 28 35.00 -3.94 23.25
CA SER A 28 35.69 -2.73 23.71
C SER A 28 34.95 -1.40 23.56
N ASN A 29 33.62 -1.42 23.44
CA ASN A 29 32.85 -0.19 23.30
C ASN A 29 32.88 0.77 24.51
N THR A 30 33.36 0.31 25.66
CA THR A 30 33.51 1.11 26.89
C THR A 30 34.92 1.65 27.10
N LYS A 31 35.89 1.33 26.22
CA LYS A 31 37.29 1.77 26.35
C LYS A 31 37.45 3.29 26.05
N TYR A 32 36.58 3.83 25.22
CA TYR A 32 36.66 5.22 24.70
C TYR A 32 35.71 6.17 25.43
N LEU A 33 35.16 5.78 26.57
CA LEU A 33 34.33 6.66 27.38
C LEU A 33 35.18 7.68 28.13
N PRO A 34 34.66 8.90 28.38
CA PRO A 34 35.30 9.87 29.27
C PRO A 34 35.59 9.25 30.67
N GLU A 35 36.66 9.73 31.31
CA GLU A 35 36.95 9.31 32.67
C GLU A 35 35.83 9.73 33.62
N GLY A 36 35.43 8.82 34.49
CA GLY A 36 34.35 9.03 35.48
C GLY A 36 32.93 8.84 34.95
N ASP A 37 32.72 8.60 33.63
CA ASP A 37 31.39 8.41 33.06
C ASP A 37 31.13 6.95 32.60
N PHE A 38 29.88 6.61 32.41
CA PHE A 38 29.42 5.27 32.08
C PHE A 38 28.58 5.24 30.83
N LEU A 39 28.66 4.14 30.06
CA LEU A 39 27.77 3.93 28.91
C LEU A 39 26.35 3.64 29.37
N TYR A 40 25.38 4.49 29.00
CA TYR A 40 23.99 4.21 29.27
C TYR A 40 23.47 3.07 28.36
N VAL A 41 23.08 1.96 28.98
CA VAL A 41 22.65 0.77 28.24
C VAL A 41 21.14 0.59 28.21
N GLY A 42 20.39 1.45 28.90
CA GLY A 42 18.94 1.48 28.92
C GLY A 42 18.34 1.71 30.30
N GLY A 43 17.04 1.88 30.32
CA GLY A 43 16.27 1.90 31.56
C GLY A 43 15.20 0.82 31.56
N SER A 44 14.91 0.30 32.75
CA SER A 44 13.82 -0.64 32.99
C SER A 44 12.76 -0.01 33.88
N VAL A 45 11.50 -0.31 33.64
CA VAL A 45 10.39 0.13 34.45
C VAL A 45 9.67 -1.09 35.02
N LYS A 46 9.57 -1.16 36.34
CA LYS A 46 8.81 -2.18 37.05
C LYS A 46 7.59 -1.55 37.72
N VAL A 47 6.40 -2.04 37.40
CA VAL A 47 5.15 -1.62 38.02
C VAL A 47 4.84 -2.56 39.19
N LYS A 48 4.88 -2.02 40.42
CA LYS A 48 4.57 -2.76 41.66
C LYS A 48 3.11 -2.52 42.05
N ASP A 49 2.20 -3.37 41.52
CA ASP A 49 0.80 -3.41 41.93
C ASP A 49 0.24 -4.82 41.65
N SER A 50 -0.24 -5.49 42.71
CA SER A 50 -0.84 -6.82 42.64
C SER A 50 -2.30 -6.77 42.09
N ALA A 51 -2.97 -5.62 42.18
CA ALA A 51 -4.36 -5.44 41.73
C ALA A 51 -4.46 -5.32 40.21
N ILE A 52 -3.39 -4.92 39.51
CA ILE A 52 -3.36 -4.82 38.04
C ILE A 52 -3.09 -6.21 37.45
N LYS A 53 -3.96 -6.64 36.53
CA LYS A 53 -3.78 -7.90 35.80
C LYS A 53 -2.42 -7.94 35.12
N LYS A 54 -1.72 -9.08 35.13
CA LYS A 54 -0.37 -9.28 34.58
C LYS A 54 -0.21 -8.74 33.15
N LYS A 55 -1.23 -8.89 32.31
CA LYS A 55 -1.25 -8.39 30.92
C LYS A 55 -1.23 -6.86 30.86
N ASP A 56 -2.09 -6.21 31.66
CA ASP A 56 -2.23 -4.76 31.66
C ASP A 56 -1.00 -4.09 32.32
N ARG A 57 -0.46 -4.71 33.37
CA ARG A 57 0.79 -4.30 34.00
C ARG A 57 1.95 -4.32 33.01
N LYS A 58 2.13 -5.42 32.25
CA LYS A 58 3.20 -5.51 31.24
C LYS A 58 3.00 -4.52 30.08
N ALA A 59 1.76 -4.21 29.72
CA ALA A 59 1.46 -3.18 28.75
C ALA A 59 1.85 -1.79 29.25
N LEU A 60 1.50 -1.46 30.49
CA LEU A 60 1.85 -0.19 31.14
C LEU A 60 3.39 -0.07 31.29
N GLU A 61 4.09 -1.11 31.74
CA GLU A 61 5.56 -1.12 31.80
C GLU A 61 6.20 -0.80 30.45
N THR A 62 5.71 -1.44 29.38
CA THR A 62 6.22 -1.19 28.02
C THR A 62 5.97 0.23 27.54
N GLU A 63 4.79 0.81 27.85
CA GLU A 63 4.46 2.19 27.49
C GLU A 63 5.36 3.18 28.24
N LEU A 64 5.56 2.97 29.54
CA LEU A 64 6.42 3.78 30.39
C LEU A 64 7.88 3.71 29.97
N GLU A 65 8.44 2.52 29.67
CA GLU A 65 9.80 2.36 29.15
C GLU A 65 10.02 3.14 27.84
N GLY A 66 8.99 3.23 27.01
CA GLY A 66 9.03 4.00 25.76
C GLY A 66 9.24 5.51 25.94
N LEU A 67 8.91 6.03 27.15
CA LEU A 67 9.02 7.46 27.50
C LEU A 67 10.41 7.87 27.98
N LEU A 68 11.22 6.91 28.46
CA LEU A 68 12.55 7.20 29.01
C LEU A 68 13.46 7.92 28.01
N ARG A 69 14.18 8.91 28.50
CA ARG A 69 15.15 9.71 27.73
C ARG A 69 16.45 9.89 28.54
N PRO A 70 17.61 9.95 27.84
CA PRO A 70 17.80 9.65 26.42
C PRO A 70 17.58 8.15 26.11
N LYS A 71 17.40 7.80 24.82
CA LYS A 71 17.37 6.39 24.41
C LYS A 71 18.80 5.85 24.33
N PRO A 72 19.05 4.60 24.75
CA PRO A 72 20.37 3.98 24.66
C PRO A 72 20.78 3.75 23.20
N ASN A 73 22.08 3.60 22.97
CA ASN A 73 22.61 3.24 21.66
C ASN A 73 21.96 1.95 21.12
N LYS A 74 21.64 1.94 19.82
CA LYS A 74 20.98 0.81 19.17
C LYS A 74 21.83 -0.46 19.23
N THR A 75 21.19 -1.56 19.56
CA THR A 75 21.82 -2.88 19.62
C THR A 75 21.45 -3.73 18.40
N PHE A 76 22.38 -4.58 17.98
CA PHE A 76 22.22 -5.60 16.96
C PHE A 76 22.85 -6.91 17.48
N LEU A 77 22.04 -7.97 17.66
CA LEU A 77 22.48 -9.23 18.27
C LEU A 77 23.23 -9.04 19.61
N GLY A 78 22.78 -8.09 20.45
CA GLY A 78 23.44 -7.76 21.71
C GLY A 78 24.68 -6.87 21.60
N LEU A 79 25.20 -6.67 20.39
CA LEU A 79 26.32 -5.79 20.09
C LEU A 79 25.84 -4.37 19.75
N ARG A 80 26.74 -3.38 19.79
CA ARG A 80 26.46 -1.99 19.39
C ARG A 80 27.36 -1.58 18.21
N PRO A 81 27.08 -2.08 16.98
CA PRO A 81 27.96 -1.87 15.85
C PRO A 81 28.10 -0.40 15.46
N LYS A 82 27.04 0.40 15.57
CA LYS A 82 27.12 1.83 15.30
C LYS A 82 28.01 2.60 16.26
N LEU A 83 27.98 2.24 17.56
CA LEU A 83 28.89 2.78 18.55
C LEU A 83 30.33 2.36 18.29
N TRP A 84 30.54 1.12 17.83
CA TRP A 84 31.85 0.63 17.44
C TRP A 84 32.41 1.39 16.23
N PHE A 85 31.59 1.65 15.19
CA PHE A 85 32.01 2.48 14.06
C PHE A 85 32.36 3.91 14.47
N TYR A 86 31.60 4.50 15.39
CA TYR A 86 31.90 5.81 15.94
C TYR A 86 33.27 5.83 16.64
N ASN A 87 33.54 4.83 17.48
CA ASN A 87 34.77 4.73 18.25
C ASN A 87 35.99 4.47 17.35
N ILE A 88 35.89 3.59 16.37
CA ILE A 88 37.01 3.23 15.48
C ILE A 88 37.36 4.36 14.52
N ALA A 89 36.40 5.20 14.16
CA ALA A 89 36.64 6.35 13.32
C ALA A 89 37.52 7.44 13.99
N GLY A 90 37.57 7.43 15.33
CA GLY A 90 38.36 8.40 16.13
C GLY A 90 37.93 9.85 15.89
N THR A 91 38.90 10.77 15.99
CA THR A 91 38.69 12.19 15.67
C THR A 91 39.09 12.48 14.23
N PRO A 92 38.13 12.72 13.30
CA PRO A 92 38.47 13.05 11.91
C PRO A 92 39.17 14.40 11.84
N LYS A 93 40.32 14.48 11.16
CA LYS A 93 41.07 15.75 10.95
C LYS A 93 40.38 16.68 9.93
N LYS A 94 39.42 16.20 9.14
CA LYS A 94 38.70 16.95 8.09
C LYS A 94 37.23 16.70 8.19
N GLU A 95 36.39 17.72 7.93
CA GLU A 95 34.92 17.60 7.92
C GLU A 95 34.36 16.83 6.70
N LYS A 96 35.23 16.35 5.82
CA LYS A 96 34.90 15.52 4.65
C LYS A 96 35.85 14.33 4.60
N GLY A 97 35.37 13.20 4.08
CA GLY A 97 36.15 11.98 3.91
C GLY A 97 35.57 10.76 4.63
N PHE A 98 36.18 9.60 4.38
CA PHE A 98 35.67 8.30 4.85
C PHE A 98 35.56 8.20 6.40
N ARG A 99 36.54 8.69 7.16
CA ARG A 99 36.49 8.67 8.62
C ARG A 99 35.39 9.58 9.19
N TYR A 100 35.21 10.78 8.60
CA TYR A 100 34.10 11.68 8.96
C TYR A 100 32.74 11.06 8.66
N TRP A 101 32.59 10.46 7.47
CA TRP A 101 31.39 9.74 7.08
C TRP A 101 31.10 8.55 8.01
N LEU A 102 32.15 7.76 8.32
CA LEU A 102 32.03 6.61 9.22
C LEU A 102 31.58 7.03 10.63
N LYS A 103 32.11 8.14 11.16
CA LYS A 103 31.77 8.66 12.49
C LYS A 103 30.35 9.25 12.53
N ASN A 104 30.02 10.15 11.59
CA ASN A 104 28.85 11.02 11.70
C ASN A 104 27.62 10.51 10.92
N LYS A 105 27.80 9.62 9.93
CA LYS A 105 26.70 9.05 9.15
C LYS A 105 26.40 7.60 9.48
N VAL A 106 27.43 6.81 9.72
CA VAL A 106 27.29 5.38 10.06
C VAL A 106 27.32 5.16 11.58
N GLY A 107 28.26 5.83 12.25
CA GLY A 107 28.45 5.76 13.68
C GLY A 107 27.33 6.43 14.48
N GLU A 108 27.27 6.11 15.76
CA GLU A 108 26.36 6.69 16.75
C GLU A 108 27.19 7.03 18.00
N GLU A 109 27.13 8.30 18.44
CA GLU A 109 27.83 8.79 19.63
C GLU A 109 27.42 7.97 20.87
N PRO A 110 28.35 7.69 21.81
CA PRO A 110 28.00 7.02 23.06
C PRO A 110 27.00 7.86 23.86
N VAL A 111 25.91 7.23 24.27
CA VAL A 111 24.97 7.85 25.21
C VAL A 111 25.52 7.67 26.61
N LEU A 112 25.99 8.77 27.19
CA LEU A 112 26.60 8.78 28.52
C LEU A 112 25.55 8.78 29.63
N PHE A 113 25.84 8.16 30.76
CA PHE A 113 24.91 8.13 31.88
C PHE A 113 24.76 9.50 32.54
N SER A 114 25.79 10.33 32.52
CA SER A 114 25.73 11.72 32.98
C SER A 114 24.65 12.57 32.27
N LYS A 115 24.24 12.17 31.06
CA LYS A 115 23.13 12.82 30.33
C LYS A 115 21.74 12.29 30.75
N VAL A 116 21.66 11.33 31.68
CA VAL A 116 20.38 10.75 32.14
C VAL A 116 19.95 11.46 33.41
N ASP A 117 18.90 12.24 33.28
CA ASP A 117 18.25 12.85 34.45
C ASP A 117 17.20 11.85 34.99
N LEU A 118 17.53 11.24 36.13
CA LEU A 118 16.69 10.22 36.76
C LEU A 118 15.39 10.82 37.32
N ASP A 119 15.46 12.01 37.94
CA ASP A 119 14.31 12.69 38.56
C ASP A 119 13.35 13.23 37.51
N TYR A 120 13.88 13.78 36.43
CA TYR A 120 13.08 14.19 35.29
C TYR A 120 12.33 13.01 34.69
N ASN A 121 13.01 11.90 34.40
CA ASN A 121 12.37 10.68 33.91
C ASN A 121 11.31 10.15 34.90
N ALA A 122 11.60 10.13 36.21
CA ALA A 122 10.62 9.72 37.22
C ALA A 122 9.38 10.61 37.21
N SER A 123 9.54 11.93 37.04
CA SER A 123 8.44 12.89 36.93
C SER A 123 7.58 12.64 35.68
N VAL A 124 8.23 12.35 34.53
CA VAL A 124 7.53 12.02 33.27
C VAL A 124 6.72 10.73 33.44
N LEU A 125 7.29 9.70 34.04
CA LEU A 125 6.58 8.43 34.30
C LEU A 125 5.38 8.62 35.24
N ARG A 126 5.54 9.42 36.30
CA ARG A 126 4.46 9.78 37.23
C ARG A 126 3.32 10.50 36.49
N ASN A 127 3.66 11.57 35.79
CA ASN A 127 2.67 12.36 35.05
C ASN A 127 1.91 11.50 34.03
N TYR A 128 2.61 10.60 33.33
CA TYR A 128 1.95 9.70 32.40
C TYR A 128 0.96 8.76 33.08
N ALA A 129 1.36 8.13 34.19
CA ALA A 129 0.48 7.26 34.96
C ALA A 129 -0.75 8.02 35.52
N GLU A 130 -0.55 9.24 36.04
CA GLU A 130 -1.64 10.09 36.51
C GLU A 130 -2.60 10.51 35.37
N ASN A 131 -2.08 10.82 34.18
CA ASN A 131 -2.87 11.09 32.98
C ASN A 131 -3.70 9.87 32.54
N LYS A 132 -3.28 8.65 32.89
CA LYS A 132 -4.02 7.40 32.65
C LYS A 132 -4.94 7.00 33.81
N GLY A 133 -5.16 7.92 34.77
CA GLY A 133 -6.09 7.72 35.89
C GLY A 133 -5.48 7.03 37.14
N TYR A 134 -4.18 6.79 37.18
CA TYR A 134 -3.49 6.30 38.37
C TYR A 134 -3.00 7.48 39.21
N PHE A 135 -3.97 8.26 39.79
CA PHE A 135 -3.62 9.44 40.57
C PHE A 135 -2.80 9.10 41.81
N LYS A 136 -1.94 10.06 42.21
CA LYS A 136 -1.01 9.91 43.33
C LYS A 136 -0.05 8.73 43.15
N THR A 137 0.35 8.43 41.92
CA THR A 137 1.42 7.44 41.60
C THR A 137 2.74 7.89 42.21
N ARG A 138 3.46 6.98 42.82
CA ARG A 138 4.84 7.18 43.29
C ARG A 138 5.80 6.52 42.34
N VAL A 139 6.91 7.19 42.06
CA VAL A 139 8.00 6.65 41.22
C VAL A 139 9.29 6.87 41.96
N SER A 140 10.03 5.80 42.18
CA SER A 140 11.41 5.84 42.65
C SER A 140 12.33 5.49 41.49
N ALA A 141 13.46 6.17 41.45
CA ALA A 141 14.50 5.95 40.45
C ALA A 141 15.78 5.55 41.15
N ASP A 142 16.49 4.58 40.58
CA ASP A 142 17.79 4.11 41.02
C ASP A 142 18.65 3.77 39.80
N SER A 143 19.94 3.52 40.02
CA SER A 143 20.85 3.15 38.94
C SER A 143 21.79 2.04 39.35
N THR A 144 22.08 1.16 38.43
CA THR A 144 23.03 0.07 38.62
C THR A 144 24.18 0.23 37.62
N VAL A 145 25.41 0.28 38.14
CA VAL A 145 26.61 0.36 37.31
C VAL A 145 27.40 -0.93 37.40
N ARG A 146 27.69 -1.55 36.26
CA ARG A 146 28.51 -2.76 36.15
C ARG A 146 29.40 -2.71 34.90
N ASN A 147 30.70 -2.92 35.04
CA ASN A 147 31.66 -2.96 33.91
C ASN A 147 31.58 -1.72 32.99
N LYS A 148 31.63 -0.51 33.58
CA LYS A 148 31.47 0.77 32.88
C LYS A 148 30.16 0.93 32.07
N ARG A 149 29.12 0.17 32.43
CA ARG A 149 27.77 0.28 31.84
C ARG A 149 26.79 0.63 32.95
N ALA A 150 25.96 1.61 32.72
CA ALA A 150 24.92 2.06 33.66
C ALA A 150 23.53 1.74 33.13
N THR A 151 22.67 1.24 33.98
CA THR A 151 21.24 1.00 33.74
C THR A 151 20.43 1.83 34.71
N ALA A 152 19.42 2.55 34.26
CA ALA A 152 18.47 3.21 35.13
C ALA A 152 17.32 2.26 35.48
N GLU A 153 16.92 2.21 36.74
CA GLU A 153 15.84 1.36 37.23
C GLU A 153 14.75 2.23 37.85
N TYR A 154 13.52 2.12 37.34
CA TYR A 154 12.38 2.87 37.83
C TYR A 154 11.34 1.92 38.40
N VAL A 155 10.92 2.18 39.63
CA VAL A 155 9.85 1.43 40.30
C VAL A 155 8.61 2.37 40.36
N VAL A 156 7.60 2.03 39.59
CA VAL A 156 6.33 2.74 39.57
C VAL A 156 5.34 2.02 40.46
N THR A 157 4.84 2.71 41.47
CA THR A 157 3.80 2.21 42.38
C THR A 157 2.52 3.00 42.14
N PRO A 158 1.68 2.58 41.16
CA PRO A 158 0.39 3.20 40.93
C PRO A 158 -0.54 2.88 42.09
N ARG A 159 -1.55 3.73 42.24
CA ARG A 159 -2.73 3.42 43.08
C ARG A 159 -3.84 2.91 42.19
N LYS A 160 -4.96 2.48 42.82
CA LYS A 160 -6.13 2.02 42.08
C LYS A 160 -6.55 3.05 41.02
N GLN A 161 -6.80 2.58 39.79
CA GLN A 161 -7.20 3.45 38.68
C GLN A 161 -8.56 4.04 38.89
N TYR A 162 -8.72 5.33 38.61
CA TYR A 162 -9.98 6.04 38.71
C TYR A 162 -10.86 5.73 37.50
N ILE A 163 -12.17 5.57 37.76
CA ILE A 163 -13.20 5.22 36.80
C ILE A 163 -14.17 6.40 36.63
N ILE A 164 -14.62 6.65 35.43
CA ILE A 164 -15.59 7.69 35.12
C ILE A 164 -16.96 7.27 35.66
N LYS A 165 -17.49 8.02 36.66
CA LYS A 165 -18.81 7.82 37.25
C LYS A 165 -19.93 8.53 36.49
N SER A 166 -19.65 9.75 36.02
CA SER A 166 -20.61 10.54 35.24
C SER A 166 -19.91 11.52 34.34
N VAL A 167 -20.56 11.82 33.21
CA VAL A 167 -20.12 12.87 32.27
C VAL A 167 -21.30 13.79 32.02
N THR A 168 -21.15 15.07 32.32
CA THR A 168 -22.16 16.09 32.07
C THR A 168 -21.67 17.08 31.03
N PHE A 169 -22.57 17.55 30.18
CA PHE A 169 -22.32 18.49 29.10
C PHE A 169 -23.06 19.81 29.39
N PRO A 170 -22.67 20.92 28.73
CA PRO A 170 -23.38 22.19 28.90
C PRO A 170 -24.89 22.04 28.59
N ASP A 171 -25.73 22.57 29.49
CA ASP A 171 -27.20 22.54 29.41
C ASP A 171 -27.76 23.94 29.71
N ASP A 172 -27.20 24.94 29.02
CA ASP A 172 -27.71 26.32 29.07
C ASP A 172 -28.58 26.63 27.85
N SER A 173 -29.14 27.86 27.80
CA SER A 173 -30.02 28.31 26.72
C SER A 173 -29.34 28.51 25.36
N LEU A 174 -28.00 28.47 25.30
CA LEU A 174 -27.25 28.71 24.07
C LEU A 174 -27.53 27.62 23.02
N LYS A 175 -27.73 28.03 21.76
CA LYS A 175 -27.88 27.09 20.63
C LYS A 175 -26.67 26.11 20.52
N MET A 176 -25.48 26.60 20.86
CA MET A 176 -24.25 25.81 20.88
C MET A 176 -24.34 24.67 21.90
N SER A 177 -24.77 24.95 23.12
CA SER A 177 -24.91 23.98 24.22
C SER A 177 -25.89 22.86 23.85
N LYS A 178 -26.99 23.20 23.19
CA LYS A 178 -27.95 22.22 22.64
C LYS A 178 -27.30 21.30 21.58
N ILE A 179 -26.39 21.83 20.75
CA ILE A 179 -25.64 21.01 19.77
C ILE A 179 -24.66 20.07 20.47
N ILE A 180 -23.94 20.56 21.49
CA ILE A 180 -23.01 19.76 22.30
C ILE A 180 -23.80 18.66 23.02
N GLY A 181 -24.89 18.97 23.68
CA GLY A 181 -25.75 18.01 24.40
C GLY A 181 -26.28 16.91 23.47
N ARG A 182 -26.81 17.27 22.28
CA ARG A 182 -27.26 16.28 21.29
C ARG A 182 -26.12 15.38 20.81
N SER A 183 -24.86 15.86 20.81
CA SER A 183 -23.69 15.10 20.39
C SER A 183 -23.12 14.16 21.48
N SER A 184 -23.61 14.26 22.71
CA SER A 184 -23.16 13.47 23.88
C SER A 184 -23.29 11.97 23.70
N ARG A 185 -24.29 11.50 22.93
CA ARG A 185 -24.46 10.07 22.58
C ARG A 185 -23.20 9.46 21.89
N ARG A 186 -22.42 10.28 21.19
CA ARG A 186 -21.19 9.91 20.50
C ARG A 186 -19.93 10.25 21.29
N SER A 187 -20.06 10.61 22.59
CA SER A 187 -18.94 10.95 23.44
C SER A 187 -17.94 9.80 23.53
N LEU A 188 -16.66 10.15 23.55
CA LEU A 188 -15.55 9.23 23.79
C LEU A 188 -15.43 8.88 25.28
N LEU A 189 -15.97 9.74 26.14
CA LEU A 189 -16.01 9.56 27.60
C LEU A 189 -17.19 8.67 27.97
N LYS A 190 -16.91 7.43 28.37
CA LYS A 190 -17.94 6.44 28.74
C LYS A 190 -17.93 6.17 30.22
N VAL A 191 -19.10 6.20 30.83
CA VAL A 191 -19.30 5.81 32.25
C VAL A 191 -18.83 4.37 32.44
N GLY A 192 -18.16 4.09 33.56
CA GLY A 192 -17.58 2.79 33.89
C GLY A 192 -16.25 2.48 33.22
N LYS A 193 -15.72 3.39 32.39
CA LYS A 193 -14.39 3.26 31.77
C LYS A 193 -13.34 4.02 32.58
N PRO A 194 -12.06 3.60 32.51
CA PRO A 194 -10.97 4.31 33.15
C PRO A 194 -10.87 5.78 32.71
N TYR A 195 -10.47 6.64 33.65
CA TYR A 195 -10.07 7.99 33.33
C TYR A 195 -8.85 7.99 32.42
N ASP A 196 -8.89 8.82 31.38
CA ASP A 196 -7.77 9.03 30.46
C ASP A 196 -7.81 10.47 29.96
N LEU A 197 -6.76 11.24 30.24
CA LEU A 197 -6.66 12.66 29.84
C LEU A 197 -6.62 12.80 28.31
N ASP A 198 -6.05 11.84 27.60
CA ASP A 198 -6.00 11.88 26.13
C ASP A 198 -7.41 11.74 25.53
N LEU A 199 -8.28 10.93 26.15
CA LEU A 199 -9.69 10.85 25.75
C LEU A 199 -10.46 12.16 26.03
N ILE A 200 -10.12 12.87 27.11
CA ILE A 200 -10.71 14.19 27.39
C ILE A 200 -10.30 15.21 26.34
N LYS A 201 -9.01 15.23 25.97
CA LYS A 201 -8.51 16.10 24.89
C LYS A 201 -9.20 15.76 23.55
N ALA A 202 -9.28 14.47 23.22
CA ALA A 202 -9.96 14.01 22.01
C ALA A 202 -11.47 14.33 22.00
N GLU A 203 -12.13 14.32 23.17
CA GLU A 203 -13.54 14.72 23.29
C GLU A 203 -13.73 16.22 23.02
N ARG A 204 -12.83 17.07 23.52
CA ARG A 204 -12.85 18.52 23.22
C ARG A 204 -12.68 18.76 21.72
N GLU A 205 -11.73 18.06 21.07
CA GLU A 205 -11.53 18.12 19.62
C GLU A 205 -12.75 17.61 18.84
N ARG A 206 -13.40 16.54 19.31
CA ARG A 206 -14.62 16.00 18.71
C ARG A 206 -15.78 17.01 18.77
N ILE A 207 -15.94 17.71 19.91
CA ILE A 207 -16.96 18.74 20.08
C ILE A 207 -16.64 19.92 19.15
N ASP A 208 -15.41 20.41 19.09
CA ASP A 208 -14.97 21.45 18.17
C ASP A 208 -15.32 21.12 16.73
N ALA A 209 -14.91 19.91 16.29
CA ALA A 209 -15.20 19.44 14.95
C ALA A 209 -16.71 19.46 14.65
N ARG A 210 -17.53 19.03 15.61
CA ARG A 210 -18.99 19.05 15.47
C ARG A 210 -19.58 20.44 15.40
N LEU A 211 -19.08 21.38 16.20
CA LEU A 211 -19.51 22.77 16.17
C LEU A 211 -19.09 23.44 14.86
N LYS A 212 -17.90 23.20 14.37
CA LYS A 212 -17.43 23.69 13.08
C LYS A 212 -18.23 23.12 11.89
N GLU A 213 -18.78 21.91 12.01
CA GLU A 213 -19.76 21.40 11.03
C GLU A 213 -21.14 22.10 11.10
N LYS A 214 -21.36 22.92 12.12
CA LYS A 214 -22.62 23.64 12.39
C LYS A 214 -22.45 25.17 12.37
N GLY A 215 -21.42 25.65 11.69
CA GLY A 215 -21.23 27.07 11.43
C GLY A 215 -20.30 27.80 12.39
N TYR A 216 -19.86 27.21 13.47
CA TYR A 216 -19.06 27.90 14.51
C TYR A 216 -17.57 27.97 14.08
N TYR A 217 -17.26 28.77 13.09
CA TYR A 217 -15.95 28.87 12.48
C TYR A 217 -14.84 29.25 13.48
N TYR A 218 -15.08 30.24 14.33
CA TYR A 218 -14.09 30.75 15.28
C TYR A 218 -13.99 29.95 16.56
N PHE A 219 -14.77 28.88 16.71
CA PHE A 219 -14.70 28.04 17.91
C PHE A 219 -13.35 27.29 17.94
N ASN A 220 -12.84 27.03 19.15
CA ASN A 220 -11.60 26.33 19.40
C ASN A 220 -11.78 25.35 20.56
N PRO A 221 -11.16 24.15 20.54
CA PRO A 221 -11.20 23.21 21.67
C PRO A 221 -10.76 23.83 23.00
N ASP A 222 -9.91 24.86 22.98
CA ASP A 222 -9.43 25.53 24.19
C ASP A 222 -10.49 26.36 24.91
N TYR A 223 -11.61 26.65 24.26
CA TYR A 223 -12.77 27.26 24.89
C TYR A 223 -13.61 26.26 25.70
N LEU A 224 -13.30 24.95 25.63
CA LEU A 224 -13.92 23.95 26.49
C LEU A 224 -13.02 23.64 27.68
N LEU A 225 -13.60 23.63 28.86
CA LEU A 225 -12.96 23.16 30.08
C LEU A 225 -13.60 21.85 30.52
N ALA A 226 -12.80 20.83 30.77
CA ALA A 226 -13.24 19.63 31.45
C ALA A 226 -12.90 19.76 32.94
N GLN A 227 -13.89 20.03 33.77
CA GLN A 227 -13.76 20.01 35.22
C GLN A 227 -13.83 18.55 35.68
N VAL A 228 -12.81 18.10 36.40
CA VAL A 228 -12.72 16.72 36.91
C VAL A 228 -12.75 16.75 38.42
N ASP A 229 -13.81 16.21 39.01
CA ASP A 229 -13.98 16.07 40.47
C ASP A 229 -13.65 14.63 40.86
N SER A 230 -12.59 14.47 41.65
CA SER A 230 -12.13 13.20 42.22
C SER A 230 -12.26 13.17 43.77
N SER A 231 -12.93 14.16 44.37
CA SER A 231 -12.97 14.38 45.83
C SER A 231 -13.86 13.39 46.57
N LYS A 232 -14.83 12.75 45.89
CA LYS A 232 -15.87 11.95 46.54
C LYS A 232 -15.48 10.52 46.93
N GLY A 233 -14.17 10.17 46.92
CA GLY A 233 -13.70 8.84 47.32
C GLY A 233 -13.94 7.75 46.25
N ASP A 234 -13.80 6.48 46.64
CA ASP A 234 -14.06 5.25 45.83
C ASP A 234 -13.34 5.11 44.50
N HIS A 235 -12.32 5.94 44.21
CA HIS A 235 -11.58 5.96 42.93
C HIS A 235 -12.51 6.23 41.73
N GLU A 236 -13.51 7.13 41.93
CA GLU A 236 -14.43 7.58 40.89
C GLU A 236 -14.19 9.05 40.57
N VAL A 237 -14.38 9.40 39.29
CA VAL A 237 -14.34 10.80 38.84
C VAL A 237 -15.65 11.20 38.18
N LYS A 238 -16.10 12.42 38.46
CA LYS A 238 -17.15 13.09 37.72
C LYS A 238 -16.52 14.10 36.78
N ILE A 239 -16.90 14.07 35.50
CA ILE A 239 -16.38 14.98 34.49
C ILE A 239 -17.51 15.90 34.03
N LYS A 240 -17.30 17.22 34.16
CA LYS A 240 -18.21 18.23 33.64
C LYS A 240 -17.54 19.04 32.55
N ILE A 241 -18.04 18.94 31.33
CA ILE A 241 -17.61 19.77 30.21
C ILE A 241 -18.37 21.10 30.26
N VAL A 242 -17.65 22.21 30.26
CA VAL A 242 -18.24 23.55 30.27
C VAL A 242 -17.56 24.43 29.22
N ILE A 243 -18.30 25.42 28.73
CA ILE A 243 -17.75 26.50 27.90
C ILE A 243 -17.15 27.52 28.85
N LYS A 244 -15.91 27.94 28.60
CA LYS A 244 -15.25 28.96 29.43
C LYS A 244 -15.93 30.31 29.30
N ASN A 245 -16.02 31.05 30.39
CA ASN A 245 -16.63 32.38 30.41
C ASN A 245 -15.90 33.41 29.55
N GLU A 246 -14.56 33.21 29.38
CA GLU A 246 -13.71 34.09 28.57
C GLU A 246 -13.82 33.78 27.06
N THR A 247 -14.74 32.91 26.64
CA THR A 247 -14.92 32.57 25.23
C THR A 247 -15.36 33.79 24.43
N PRO A 248 -14.62 34.22 23.39
CA PRO A 248 -14.98 35.42 22.64
C PRO A 248 -16.40 35.32 22.02
N ALA A 249 -17.16 36.42 22.03
CA ALA A 249 -18.52 36.45 21.47
C ALA A 249 -18.59 35.96 20.01
N LYS A 250 -17.55 36.22 19.19
CA LYS A 250 -17.45 35.72 17.82
C LYS A 250 -17.39 34.18 17.74
N ALA A 251 -16.84 33.51 18.77
CA ALA A 251 -16.76 32.05 18.79
C ALA A 251 -18.11 31.38 19.15
N LEU A 252 -19.02 32.14 19.76
CA LEU A 252 -20.34 31.67 20.16
C LEU A 252 -21.41 31.82 19.06
N ARG A 253 -21.04 32.39 17.90
CA ARG A 253 -21.94 32.65 16.77
C ARG A 253 -21.65 31.70 15.61
N ALA A 254 -22.71 31.33 14.87
CA ALA A 254 -22.60 30.57 13.64
C ALA A 254 -22.54 31.51 12.44
N TYR A 255 -21.71 31.17 11.46
CA TYR A 255 -21.41 32.01 10.31
C TYR A 255 -21.90 31.34 9.00
N LYS A 256 -22.34 32.17 8.05
CA LYS A 256 -22.72 31.80 6.70
C LYS A 256 -21.68 32.29 5.70
N ILE A 257 -21.57 31.62 4.57
CA ILE A 257 -20.73 32.07 3.44
C ILE A 257 -21.46 33.15 2.67
N ASN A 258 -20.80 34.30 2.42
CA ASN A 258 -21.37 35.40 1.64
C ASN A 258 -20.79 35.46 0.23
N LYS A 259 -19.49 35.69 0.08
CA LYS A 259 -18.81 35.79 -1.23
C LYS A 259 -17.71 34.74 -1.32
N ILE A 260 -17.44 34.25 -2.52
CA ILE A 260 -16.39 33.27 -2.77
C ILE A 260 -15.47 33.81 -3.88
N PHE A 261 -14.23 34.08 -3.52
CA PHE A 261 -13.18 34.59 -4.40
C PHE A 261 -12.19 33.48 -4.73
N VAL A 262 -11.82 33.36 -6.01
CA VAL A 262 -10.86 32.35 -6.46
C VAL A 262 -9.75 33.03 -7.27
N TYR A 263 -8.51 32.80 -6.86
CA TYR A 263 -7.27 33.29 -7.50
C TYR A 263 -6.50 32.08 -8.05
N PRO A 264 -6.77 31.64 -9.28
CA PRO A 264 -6.26 30.35 -9.78
C PRO A 264 -4.79 30.37 -10.19
N ASN A 265 -4.17 31.54 -10.30
CA ASN A 265 -2.75 31.72 -10.64
C ASN A 265 -2.04 32.63 -9.63
N TYR A 266 -2.37 32.45 -8.34
CA TYR A 266 -1.76 33.23 -7.27
C TYR A 266 -0.25 32.98 -7.14
N SER A 267 0.50 34.08 -6.96
CA SER A 267 1.92 34.07 -6.63
C SER A 267 2.19 35.15 -5.57
N LEU A 268 3.06 34.86 -4.62
CA LEU A 268 3.46 35.83 -3.60
C LEU A 268 4.09 37.10 -4.21
N ALA A 269 4.74 36.97 -5.37
CA ALA A 269 5.30 38.12 -6.09
C ALA A 269 4.23 39.07 -6.66
N ASN A 270 2.99 38.59 -6.80
CA ASN A 270 1.87 39.34 -7.40
C ASN A 270 0.83 39.75 -6.34
N ASP A 271 1.12 39.64 -5.07
CA ASP A 271 0.17 39.92 -3.97
C ASP A 271 -0.26 41.41 -3.92
N SER A 272 0.56 42.32 -4.46
CA SER A 272 0.26 43.75 -4.56
C SER A 272 -0.31 44.21 -5.90
N MET A 273 -0.63 43.30 -6.84
CA MET A 273 -1.18 43.67 -8.14
C MET A 273 -2.60 44.22 -8.05
N VAL A 274 -2.82 45.40 -8.66
CA VAL A 274 -4.16 45.92 -8.90
C VAL A 274 -4.77 45.15 -10.06
N TYR A 275 -5.79 44.32 -9.75
CA TYR A 275 -6.52 43.56 -10.78
C TYR A 275 -7.39 44.46 -11.63
N ARG A 276 -7.33 44.30 -12.97
CA ARG A 276 -8.16 45.03 -13.88
C ARG A 276 -9.57 44.40 -13.93
N GLN A 277 -10.61 45.19 -14.23
CA GLN A 277 -11.97 44.67 -14.28
C GLN A 277 -12.16 43.52 -15.30
N ARG A 278 -11.36 43.50 -16.39
CA ARG A 278 -11.33 42.41 -17.36
C ARG A 278 -10.82 41.07 -16.85
N ASP A 279 -10.06 41.10 -15.74
CA ASP A 279 -9.47 39.91 -15.11
C ASP A 279 -10.44 39.25 -14.15
N ILE A 280 -11.58 39.89 -13.88
CA ILE A 280 -12.61 39.45 -12.95
C ILE A 280 -13.76 38.82 -13.72
N LYS A 281 -14.01 37.54 -13.48
CA LYS A 281 -15.11 36.78 -14.06
C LYS A 281 -16.14 36.44 -12.99
N GLN A 282 -17.37 36.86 -13.17
CA GLN A 282 -18.47 36.37 -12.33
C GLN A 282 -19.06 35.11 -12.95
N TYR A 283 -19.14 34.05 -12.16
CA TYR A 283 -19.75 32.80 -12.57
C TYR A 283 -20.53 32.18 -11.41
N LYS A 284 -21.85 32.19 -11.48
CA LYS A 284 -22.74 31.81 -10.37
C LYS A 284 -22.37 32.60 -9.09
N ASP A 285 -22.04 31.89 -7.99
CA ASP A 285 -21.67 32.47 -6.70
C ASP A 285 -20.17 32.81 -6.59
N PHE A 286 -19.39 32.62 -7.67
CA PHE A 286 -17.93 32.76 -7.64
C PHE A 286 -17.48 34.04 -8.35
N THR A 287 -16.57 34.76 -7.70
CA THR A 287 -15.76 35.82 -8.28
C THR A 287 -14.37 35.26 -8.58
N ILE A 288 -14.08 35.03 -9.84
CA ILE A 288 -12.81 34.40 -10.27
C ILE A 288 -11.90 35.49 -10.84
N ILE A 289 -10.71 35.64 -10.25
CA ILE A 289 -9.70 36.61 -10.63
C ILE A 289 -8.56 35.83 -11.32
N ASP A 290 -8.70 35.69 -12.65
CA ASP A 290 -7.78 34.90 -13.50
C ASP A 290 -7.20 35.77 -14.61
N THR A 291 -6.06 36.41 -14.35
CA THR A 291 -5.38 37.34 -15.25
C THR A 291 -4.91 36.69 -16.56
N ALA A 292 -4.67 35.39 -16.55
CA ALA A 292 -4.13 34.63 -17.70
C ALA A 292 -5.19 33.76 -18.42
N ASP A 293 -6.48 33.86 -18.04
CA ASP A 293 -7.55 33.00 -18.57
C ASP A 293 -7.18 31.51 -18.56
N THR A 294 -6.67 31.07 -17.43
CA THR A 294 -6.04 29.75 -17.28
C THR A 294 -7.09 28.64 -17.22
N PHE A 295 -8.24 28.90 -16.57
CA PHE A 295 -9.26 27.89 -16.33
C PHE A 295 -10.65 28.32 -16.81
N LYS A 296 -11.42 27.30 -17.20
CA LYS A 296 -12.87 27.43 -17.37
C LYS A 296 -13.53 27.54 -15.99
N PRO A 297 -14.44 28.49 -15.75
CA PRO A 297 -15.10 28.71 -14.45
C PRO A 297 -15.78 27.46 -13.85
N ARG A 298 -16.27 26.56 -14.68
CA ARG A 298 -16.88 25.29 -14.27
C ARG A 298 -15.98 24.38 -13.45
N VAL A 299 -14.64 24.56 -13.51
CA VAL A 299 -13.69 23.79 -12.67
C VAL A 299 -13.92 24.11 -11.21
N PHE A 300 -14.07 25.38 -10.87
CA PHE A 300 -14.27 25.84 -9.51
C PHE A 300 -15.65 25.48 -8.96
N ASP A 301 -16.69 25.64 -9.76
CA ASP A 301 -18.07 25.23 -9.42
C ASP A 301 -18.19 23.74 -9.05
N ARG A 302 -17.36 22.88 -9.67
CA ARG A 302 -17.33 21.43 -9.38
C ARG A 302 -16.42 21.05 -8.22
N THR A 303 -15.49 21.92 -7.89
CA THR A 303 -14.47 21.63 -6.86
C THR A 303 -14.84 22.21 -5.51
N ILE A 304 -15.45 23.40 -5.49
CA ILE A 304 -15.84 24.13 -4.26
C ILE A 304 -17.23 23.66 -3.84
N TYR A 305 -17.34 23.22 -2.59
CA TYR A 305 -18.60 22.74 -2.01
C TYR A 305 -19.47 23.83 -1.43
N PHE A 306 -18.91 25.02 -1.14
CA PHE A 306 -19.66 26.12 -0.62
C PHE A 306 -20.41 26.88 -1.71
N LYS A 307 -21.64 27.29 -1.38
CA LYS A 307 -22.45 28.25 -2.14
C LYS A 307 -22.76 29.45 -1.26
N LYS A 308 -23.13 30.55 -1.88
CA LYS A 308 -23.60 31.75 -1.15
C LYS A 308 -24.78 31.42 -0.27
N GLY A 309 -24.75 31.81 1.01
CA GLY A 309 -25.80 31.57 1.99
C GLY A 309 -25.65 30.25 2.78
N ASP A 310 -24.77 29.35 2.35
CA ASP A 310 -24.51 28.11 3.09
C ASP A 310 -23.93 28.40 4.48
N LEU A 311 -24.33 27.59 5.45
CA LEU A 311 -23.72 27.62 6.76
C LEU A 311 -22.28 27.06 6.65
N TYR A 312 -21.30 27.74 7.25
CA TYR A 312 -19.94 27.23 7.27
C TYR A 312 -19.89 25.78 7.79
N ASN A 313 -19.16 24.93 7.11
CA ASN A 313 -19.03 23.52 7.44
C ASN A 313 -17.60 23.08 7.23
N ARG A 314 -16.92 22.68 8.30
CA ARG A 314 -15.51 22.20 8.24
C ARG A 314 -15.32 20.99 7.33
N LYS A 315 -16.35 20.13 7.22
CA LYS A 315 -16.28 18.98 6.32
C LYS A 315 -16.22 19.44 4.87
N ASP A 316 -17.08 20.38 4.46
CA ASP A 316 -17.12 20.91 3.09
C ASP A 316 -15.87 21.74 2.78
N HIS A 317 -15.33 22.47 3.78
CA HIS A 317 -14.03 23.14 3.69
C HIS A 317 -12.92 22.14 3.36
N ASN A 318 -12.77 21.07 4.16
CA ASN A 318 -11.75 20.06 3.94
C ASN A 318 -11.95 19.31 2.60
N LEU A 319 -13.19 19.01 2.23
CA LEU A 319 -13.51 18.39 0.94
C LEU A 319 -13.05 19.26 -0.23
N THR A 320 -13.32 20.56 -0.16
CA THR A 320 -12.89 21.52 -1.18
C THR A 320 -11.37 21.56 -1.31
N LEU A 321 -10.65 21.68 -0.18
CA LEU A 321 -9.18 21.68 -0.19
C LEU A 321 -8.61 20.38 -0.75
N ASN A 322 -9.10 19.25 -0.28
CA ASN A 322 -8.66 17.93 -0.76
C ASN A 322 -8.93 17.75 -2.26
N ARG A 323 -10.07 18.23 -2.76
CA ARG A 323 -10.36 18.20 -4.20
C ARG A 323 -9.41 19.06 -5.01
N PHE A 324 -9.10 20.28 -4.57
CA PHE A 324 -8.09 21.10 -5.26
C PHE A 324 -6.72 20.42 -5.32
N VAL A 325 -6.27 19.82 -4.23
CA VAL A 325 -5.03 19.04 -4.21
C VAL A 325 -5.10 17.82 -5.14
N ASN A 326 -6.22 17.10 -5.14
CA ASN A 326 -6.43 15.90 -5.96
C ASN A 326 -6.62 16.19 -7.46
N LEU A 327 -6.86 17.44 -7.88
CA LEU A 327 -6.79 17.82 -9.28
C LEU A 327 -5.38 17.64 -9.86
N GLY A 328 -4.33 17.74 -9.02
CA GLY A 328 -2.94 17.59 -9.45
C GLY A 328 -2.42 18.72 -10.33
N THR A 329 -3.13 19.86 -10.36
CA THR A 329 -2.81 21.04 -11.17
C THR A 329 -2.17 22.14 -10.34
N PHE A 330 -2.39 22.12 -9.01
CA PHE A 330 -1.90 23.13 -8.08
C PHE A 330 -0.76 22.58 -7.21
N SER A 331 0.28 23.40 -7.02
CA SER A 331 1.40 23.11 -6.10
C SER A 331 1.08 23.53 -4.67
N PHE A 332 0.30 24.60 -4.55
CA PHE A 332 -0.11 25.15 -3.26
C PHE A 332 -1.59 25.56 -3.32
N VAL A 333 -2.31 25.26 -2.27
CA VAL A 333 -3.74 25.57 -2.10
C VAL A 333 -3.91 26.19 -0.71
N LYS A 334 -4.25 27.45 -0.65
CA LYS A 334 -4.59 28.16 0.59
C LYS A 334 -6.04 28.62 0.53
N ASN A 335 -6.79 28.36 1.59
CA ASN A 335 -8.09 28.96 1.79
C ASN A 335 -8.04 29.87 3.02
N GLU A 336 -8.65 31.04 2.92
CA GLU A 336 -8.79 32.01 3.98
C GLU A 336 -10.24 32.49 4.07
N PHE A 337 -10.78 32.56 5.27
CA PHE A 337 -12.09 33.13 5.53
C PHE A 337 -11.92 34.45 6.30
N LYS A 338 -12.54 35.50 5.80
CA LYS A 338 -12.57 36.81 6.46
C LYS A 338 -14.01 37.16 6.82
N PRO A 339 -14.23 37.89 7.93
CA PRO A 339 -15.55 38.48 8.20
C PRO A 339 -16.01 39.30 7.00
N SER A 340 -17.27 39.20 6.65
CA SER A 340 -17.83 40.05 5.60
C SER A 340 -18.08 41.46 6.13
N ASP A 341 -17.65 42.44 5.36
CA ASP A 341 -17.89 43.85 5.70
C ASP A 341 -19.35 44.27 5.48
N SER A 342 -20.11 43.49 4.74
CA SER A 342 -21.47 43.83 4.31
C SER A 342 -22.59 43.12 5.06
N ILE A 343 -22.31 42.01 5.75
CA ILE A 343 -23.32 41.17 6.40
C ILE A 343 -22.76 40.63 7.73
N ASP A 344 -23.50 40.86 8.81
CA ASP A 344 -23.17 40.31 10.13
C ASP A 344 -23.23 38.79 10.15
N ASN A 345 -22.31 38.16 10.89
CA ASN A 345 -22.17 36.70 10.99
C ASN A 345 -22.01 35.98 9.64
N ALA A 346 -21.37 36.65 8.69
CA ALA A 346 -21.05 36.11 7.41
C ALA A 346 -19.51 36.09 7.16
N LEU A 347 -19.05 35.17 6.34
CA LEU A 347 -17.66 34.98 5.95
C LEU A 347 -17.54 35.10 4.44
N ASP A 348 -16.55 35.86 4.01
CA ASP A 348 -16.07 35.85 2.62
C ASP A 348 -14.91 34.85 2.53
N SER A 349 -14.99 33.92 1.57
CA SER A 349 -14.01 32.85 1.34
C SER A 349 -13.08 33.16 0.21
N TYR A 350 -11.77 33.07 0.46
CA TYR A 350 -10.71 33.36 -0.53
C TYR A 350 -9.91 32.08 -0.78
N TYR A 351 -9.82 31.65 -2.05
CA TYR A 351 -9.01 30.52 -2.50
C TYR A 351 -7.82 31.02 -3.30
N PHE A 352 -6.63 30.86 -2.75
CA PHE A 352 -5.35 31.18 -3.39
C PHE A 352 -4.71 29.90 -3.90
N LEU A 353 -4.58 29.78 -5.23
CA LEU A 353 -4.14 28.55 -5.89
C LEU A 353 -2.89 28.84 -6.72
N THR A 354 -1.77 28.22 -6.37
CA THR A 354 -0.50 28.34 -7.10
C THR A 354 -0.35 27.17 -8.04
N LEU A 355 -0.07 27.42 -9.31
CA LEU A 355 0.01 26.40 -10.34
C LEU A 355 1.29 25.56 -10.23
N LEU A 356 1.17 24.28 -10.56
CA LEU A 356 2.29 23.45 -11.00
C LEU A 356 2.66 23.78 -12.44
N PRO A 357 3.88 23.50 -12.92
CA PRO A 357 4.23 23.61 -14.34
C PRO A 357 3.20 22.89 -15.21
N LYS A 358 2.62 23.61 -16.18
CA LYS A 358 1.56 23.08 -17.05
C LYS A 358 2.03 21.86 -17.84
N LYS A 359 3.28 21.91 -18.34
CA LYS A 359 3.92 20.84 -19.11
C LYS A 359 5.13 20.30 -18.36
N PHE A 360 5.32 18.99 -18.38
CA PHE A 360 6.50 18.36 -17.81
C PHE A 360 6.76 17.00 -18.48
N ILE A 361 8.02 16.61 -18.46
CA ILE A 361 8.47 15.29 -18.91
C ILE A 361 8.84 14.48 -17.68
N ARG A 362 8.48 13.20 -17.68
CA ARG A 362 8.87 12.23 -16.68
C ARG A 362 9.51 11.04 -17.37
N VAL A 363 10.72 10.71 -16.95
CA VAL A 363 11.41 9.48 -17.34
C VAL A 363 11.31 8.50 -16.19
N GLU A 364 10.84 7.31 -16.46
CA GLU A 364 10.74 6.22 -15.48
C GLU A 364 11.54 5.03 -15.98
N VAL A 365 12.41 4.51 -15.14
CA VAL A 365 13.16 3.28 -15.40
C VAL A 365 12.68 2.23 -14.40
N LEU A 366 12.08 1.16 -14.90
CA LEU A 366 11.50 0.08 -14.12
C LEU A 366 12.35 -1.17 -14.27
N GLY A 367 12.88 -1.67 -13.16
CA GLY A 367 13.41 -3.02 -13.07
C GLY A 367 12.27 -4.00 -12.82
N LYS A 368 12.18 -5.04 -13.61
CA LYS A 368 11.14 -6.07 -13.50
C LYS A 368 11.77 -7.43 -13.29
N THR A 369 11.19 -8.21 -12.40
CA THR A 369 11.42 -9.65 -12.37
C THR A 369 10.08 -10.33 -12.28
N ASN A 370 9.86 -11.31 -13.13
CA ASN A 370 8.60 -12.03 -13.11
C ASN A 370 8.83 -13.50 -12.73
N SER A 371 7.72 -14.16 -12.50
CA SER A 371 7.71 -15.55 -12.05
C SER A 371 8.16 -16.56 -13.11
N ALA A 372 8.30 -16.16 -14.37
CA ALA A 372 8.81 -17.01 -15.45
C ALA A 372 10.35 -16.96 -15.59
N SER A 373 11.08 -16.49 -14.56
CA SER A 373 12.53 -16.28 -14.56
C SER A 373 12.99 -15.23 -15.57
N TYR A 374 12.10 -14.34 -16.02
CA TYR A 374 12.48 -13.17 -16.77
C TYR A 374 12.93 -12.06 -15.84
N THR A 375 14.08 -11.51 -16.13
CA THR A 375 14.56 -10.28 -15.50
C THR A 375 14.71 -9.23 -16.58
N GLY A 376 14.09 -8.10 -16.39
CA GLY A 376 14.03 -7.10 -17.44
C GLY A 376 14.04 -5.67 -16.94
N THR A 377 14.15 -4.79 -17.90
CA THR A 377 14.08 -3.34 -17.68
C THR A 377 13.11 -2.74 -18.69
N GLU A 378 12.32 -1.78 -18.23
CA GLU A 378 11.45 -0.97 -19.08
C GLU A 378 11.74 0.51 -18.81
N VAL A 379 11.85 1.28 -19.86
CA VAL A 379 12.03 2.73 -19.83
C VAL A 379 10.76 3.37 -20.41
N ASN A 380 10.15 4.26 -19.65
CA ASN A 380 8.97 5.02 -20.05
C ASN A 380 9.31 6.50 -20.11
N LEU A 381 9.05 7.13 -21.23
CA LEU A 381 9.15 8.55 -21.44
C LEU A 381 7.73 9.14 -21.55
N ASN A 382 7.33 9.93 -20.56
CA ASN A 382 5.99 10.48 -20.47
C ASN A 382 6.03 12.00 -20.61
N TRP A 383 5.40 12.54 -21.63
CA TRP A 383 5.10 13.97 -21.75
C TRP A 383 3.69 14.23 -21.25
N ASN A 384 3.55 15.20 -20.34
CA ASN A 384 2.30 15.49 -19.66
C ASN A 384 1.93 16.96 -19.76
N ASN A 385 0.62 17.24 -19.94
CA ASN A 385 0.02 18.56 -19.83
C ASN A 385 -1.16 18.51 -18.86
N ARG A 386 -1.04 19.24 -17.71
CA ARG A 386 -2.01 19.20 -16.59
C ARG A 386 -3.28 20.00 -16.77
N ASN A 387 -3.35 20.83 -17.77
CA ASN A 387 -4.52 21.68 -18.03
C ASN A 387 -4.69 21.87 -19.54
N PHE A 388 -4.93 20.76 -20.23
CA PHE A 388 -4.89 20.70 -21.69
C PHE A 388 -5.98 21.56 -22.33
N LEU A 389 -7.24 21.42 -21.89
CA LEU A 389 -8.43 22.10 -22.41
C LEU A 389 -8.96 23.19 -21.47
N LYS A 390 -8.13 23.72 -20.55
CA LYS A 390 -8.51 24.70 -19.50
C LYS A 390 -9.53 24.18 -18.47
N GLY A 391 -9.74 22.87 -18.38
CA GLY A 391 -10.66 22.23 -17.45
C GLY A 391 -9.94 21.33 -16.43
N ALA A 392 -8.63 21.56 -16.22
CA ALA A 392 -7.74 20.72 -15.43
C ALA A 392 -7.63 19.28 -15.97
N GLU A 393 -7.88 19.07 -17.27
CA GLU A 393 -7.66 17.79 -17.93
C GLU A 393 -6.17 17.50 -18.04
N VAL A 394 -5.80 16.25 -17.79
CA VAL A 394 -4.42 15.77 -17.95
C VAL A 394 -4.32 15.03 -19.28
N PHE A 395 -3.54 15.56 -20.21
CA PHE A 395 -3.13 14.87 -21.42
C PHE A 395 -1.76 14.25 -21.20
N THR A 396 -1.60 12.97 -21.53
CA THR A 396 -0.34 12.24 -21.42
C THR A 396 -0.05 11.56 -22.75
N ALA A 397 1.13 11.79 -23.29
CA ALA A 397 1.70 11.03 -24.41
C ALA A 397 2.95 10.31 -23.90
N SER A 398 2.99 9.01 -24.07
CA SER A 398 4.04 8.13 -23.55
C SER A 398 4.63 7.30 -24.66
N VAL A 399 5.95 7.09 -24.64
CA VAL A 399 6.65 6.08 -25.41
C VAL A 399 7.40 5.20 -24.41
N PHE A 400 7.29 3.90 -24.59
CA PHE A 400 7.95 2.95 -23.71
C PHE A 400 8.67 1.86 -24.51
N GLY A 401 9.77 1.39 -23.96
CA GLY A 401 10.52 0.28 -24.49
C GLY A 401 11.06 -0.59 -23.36
N GLY A 402 11.07 -1.90 -23.57
CA GLY A 402 11.53 -2.83 -22.56
C GLY A 402 12.14 -4.09 -23.15
N ALA A 403 13.00 -4.72 -22.35
CA ALA A 403 13.58 -6.01 -22.65
C ALA A 403 13.50 -6.89 -21.40
N ASP A 404 12.93 -8.08 -21.54
CA ASP A 404 12.87 -9.11 -20.51
C ASP A 404 13.74 -10.28 -20.94
N PHE A 405 14.80 -10.56 -20.19
CA PHE A 405 15.79 -11.60 -20.47
C PHE A 405 15.46 -12.87 -19.68
N GLN A 406 15.40 -13.99 -20.37
CA GLN A 406 15.26 -15.31 -19.76
C GLN A 406 16.64 -15.85 -19.37
N LEU A 407 16.98 -15.72 -18.08
CA LEU A 407 18.33 -16.05 -17.59
C LEU A 407 18.54 -17.55 -17.29
N GLY A 408 17.48 -18.34 -17.25
CA GLY A 408 17.58 -19.76 -16.91
C GLY A 408 16.38 -20.59 -17.32
N GLY A 409 16.47 -21.91 -17.13
CA GLY A 409 15.41 -22.86 -17.46
C GLY A 409 15.38 -23.26 -18.94
N PRO A 410 14.37 -24.06 -19.35
CA PRO A 410 14.23 -24.52 -20.74
C PRO A 410 14.09 -23.40 -21.76
N ASN A 411 13.55 -22.26 -21.35
CA ASN A 411 13.30 -21.11 -22.21
C ASN A 411 14.47 -20.11 -22.26
N LYS A 412 15.70 -20.52 -21.86
CA LYS A 412 16.89 -19.66 -21.88
C LYS A 412 17.13 -19.10 -23.28
N GLY A 413 17.34 -17.76 -23.37
CA GLY A 413 17.56 -17.06 -24.65
C GLY A 413 16.27 -16.64 -25.38
N LYS A 414 15.09 -17.09 -24.97
CA LYS A 414 13.81 -16.68 -25.56
C LYS A 414 13.34 -15.36 -24.95
N ASN A 415 14.11 -14.29 -25.21
CA ASN A 415 13.90 -12.97 -24.65
C ASN A 415 12.65 -12.30 -25.23
N ILE A 416 12.08 -11.38 -24.45
CA ILE A 416 10.93 -10.60 -24.89
C ILE A 416 11.35 -9.13 -25.00
N TYR A 417 11.15 -8.55 -26.18
CA TYR A 417 11.34 -7.12 -26.42
C TYR A 417 9.99 -6.47 -26.65
N LYS A 418 9.79 -5.30 -26.05
CA LYS A 418 8.57 -4.51 -26.16
C LYS A 418 8.89 -3.09 -26.59
N LEU A 419 8.09 -2.56 -27.50
CA LEU A 419 8.12 -1.15 -27.88
C LEU A 419 6.69 -0.69 -28.07
N GLY A 420 6.35 0.48 -27.54
CA GLY A 420 4.99 0.97 -27.67
C GLY A 420 4.82 2.45 -27.42
N ALA A 421 3.64 2.92 -27.74
CA ALA A 421 3.20 4.29 -27.48
C ALA A 421 1.80 4.29 -26.89
N GLU A 422 1.52 5.24 -26.02
CA GLU A 422 0.22 5.44 -25.38
C GLU A 422 -0.12 6.94 -25.39
N VAL A 423 -1.34 7.27 -25.77
CA VAL A 423 -1.91 8.59 -25.58
C VAL A 423 -3.14 8.48 -24.72
N SER A 424 -3.24 9.31 -23.68
CA SER A 424 -4.40 9.33 -22.80
C SER A 424 -4.83 10.75 -22.44
N LEU A 425 -6.14 10.91 -22.29
CA LEU A 425 -6.76 12.14 -21.81
C LEU A 425 -7.63 11.79 -20.60
N THR A 426 -7.33 12.45 -19.49
CA THR A 426 -8.02 12.25 -18.21
C THR A 426 -8.75 13.54 -17.82
N TRP A 427 -10.06 13.46 -17.73
CA TRP A 427 -10.91 14.55 -17.23
C TRP A 427 -11.14 14.38 -15.72
N PRO A 428 -11.01 15.44 -14.89
CA PRO A 428 -11.26 15.35 -13.46
C PRO A 428 -12.77 15.42 -13.11
N ARG A 429 -13.56 14.58 -13.77
CA ARG A 429 -15.02 14.51 -13.62
C ARG A 429 -15.57 13.25 -14.26
N PHE A 430 -16.80 12.91 -13.96
CA PHE A 430 -17.58 12.02 -14.82
C PHE A 430 -18.01 12.73 -16.11
N ILE A 431 -17.83 12.08 -17.27
CA ILE A 431 -18.41 12.46 -18.55
C ILE A 431 -19.52 11.46 -18.85
N THR A 432 -20.72 11.78 -18.42
CA THR A 432 -21.90 10.93 -18.52
C THR A 432 -23.06 11.76 -19.10
N PRO A 433 -24.07 11.14 -19.75
CA PRO A 433 -25.28 11.82 -20.23
C PRO A 433 -26.10 12.48 -19.12
N PHE A 434 -25.93 12.04 -17.88
CA PHE A 434 -26.60 12.54 -16.68
C PHE A 434 -25.58 13.00 -15.65
N ASN A 435 -25.98 13.98 -14.80
CA ASN A 435 -25.09 14.48 -13.75
C ASN A 435 -24.96 13.48 -12.61
N ILE A 436 -23.73 13.07 -12.32
CA ILE A 436 -23.40 12.26 -11.14
C ILE A 436 -22.63 13.17 -10.17
N GLU A 437 -23.28 13.57 -9.08
CA GLU A 437 -22.67 14.33 -8.00
C GLU A 437 -22.13 13.35 -6.95
N GLY A 438 -20.82 13.41 -6.68
CA GLY A 438 -20.17 12.59 -5.64
C GLY A 438 -19.79 13.42 -4.43
N ASN A 439 -20.16 12.96 -3.23
CA ASN A 439 -19.77 13.58 -1.96
C ASN A 439 -18.40 13.06 -1.41
N SER A 440 -17.55 12.59 -2.30
CA SER A 440 -16.22 12.10 -1.94
C SER A 440 -15.19 13.23 -2.01
N GLU A 441 -14.20 13.19 -1.11
CA GLU A 441 -13.01 14.06 -1.15
C GLU A 441 -12.13 13.80 -2.38
N TYR A 442 -12.31 12.66 -3.05
CA TYR A 442 -11.59 12.28 -4.25
C TYR A 442 -12.35 12.72 -5.49
N VAL A 443 -11.66 13.43 -6.38
CA VAL A 443 -12.20 13.84 -7.66
C VAL A 443 -12.37 12.61 -8.55
N PRO A 444 -13.60 12.32 -9.03
CA PRO A 444 -13.79 11.25 -10.01
C PRO A 444 -13.10 11.62 -11.32
N ARG A 445 -12.69 10.62 -12.08
CA ARG A 445 -11.99 10.81 -13.35
C ARG A 445 -12.64 10.01 -14.44
N THR A 446 -12.72 10.59 -15.62
CA THR A 446 -12.96 9.86 -16.87
C THR A 446 -11.65 9.78 -17.61
N LYS A 447 -11.27 8.63 -18.12
CA LYS A 447 -10.04 8.43 -18.89
C LYS A 447 -10.36 7.79 -20.23
N ALA A 448 -9.85 8.39 -21.31
CA ALA A 448 -9.76 7.79 -22.64
C ALA A 448 -8.29 7.47 -22.92
N THR A 449 -8.02 6.30 -23.48
CA THR A 449 -6.66 5.83 -23.78
C THR A 449 -6.64 5.18 -25.15
N ILE A 450 -5.58 5.41 -25.92
CA ILE A 450 -5.21 4.68 -27.12
C ILE A 450 -3.78 4.23 -26.93
N ARG A 451 -3.52 2.93 -27.11
CA ARG A 451 -2.21 2.30 -26.90
C ARG A 451 -1.89 1.38 -28.07
N TYR A 452 -0.66 1.44 -28.53
CA TYR A 452 -0.06 0.48 -29.44
C TYR A 452 1.13 -0.15 -28.75
N GLU A 453 1.28 -1.47 -28.91
CA GLU A 453 2.44 -2.24 -28.41
C GLU A 453 2.87 -3.26 -29.44
N TYR A 454 4.15 -3.23 -29.79
CA TYR A 454 4.84 -4.29 -30.53
C TYR A 454 5.60 -5.13 -29.51
N GLN A 455 5.37 -6.45 -29.54
CA GLN A 455 6.07 -7.41 -28.70
C GLN A 455 6.73 -8.47 -29.57
N LYS A 456 8.06 -8.66 -29.40
CA LYS A 456 8.82 -9.72 -30.08
C LYS A 456 9.34 -10.71 -29.03
N ARG A 457 9.00 -11.99 -29.20
CA ARG A 457 9.60 -13.11 -28.46
C ARG A 457 10.65 -13.76 -29.37
N THR A 458 11.93 -13.65 -28.99
CA THR A 458 13.05 -14.10 -29.81
C THR A 458 12.91 -15.57 -30.19
N GLN A 459 13.19 -15.92 -31.46
CA GLN A 459 13.09 -17.26 -32.03
C GLN A 459 11.68 -17.87 -32.07
N LEU A 460 10.63 -17.10 -31.74
CA LEU A 460 9.27 -17.60 -31.77
C LEU A 460 8.40 -16.74 -32.69
N TYR A 461 7.94 -15.58 -32.20
CA TYR A 461 6.98 -14.74 -32.93
C TYR A 461 7.06 -13.28 -32.52
N ALA A 462 6.42 -12.44 -33.31
CA ALA A 462 6.15 -11.05 -32.95
C ALA A 462 4.66 -10.74 -33.09
N LEU A 463 4.13 -9.91 -32.18
CA LEU A 463 2.74 -9.51 -32.13
C LEU A 463 2.61 -8.00 -32.12
N ASN A 464 1.57 -7.49 -32.81
CA ASN A 464 1.06 -6.13 -32.67
C ASN A 464 -0.19 -6.16 -31.79
N SER A 465 -0.29 -5.22 -30.86
CA SER A 465 -1.46 -5.06 -30.01
C SER A 465 -1.94 -3.61 -30.04
N PHE A 466 -3.19 -3.41 -30.35
CA PHE A 466 -3.89 -2.12 -30.27
C PHE A 466 -4.92 -2.20 -29.15
N ASN A 467 -4.89 -1.22 -28.23
CA ASN A 467 -5.89 -1.12 -27.18
C ASN A 467 -6.48 0.28 -27.17
N THR A 468 -7.79 0.35 -27.09
CA THR A 468 -8.53 1.60 -26.90
C THR A 468 -9.50 1.42 -25.74
N SER A 469 -9.47 2.34 -24.79
CA SER A 469 -10.37 2.27 -23.64
C SER A 469 -10.96 3.63 -23.28
N PHE A 470 -12.21 3.59 -22.80
CA PHE A 470 -12.92 4.74 -22.24
C PHE A 470 -13.63 4.30 -20.96
N GLY A 471 -13.31 4.98 -19.84
CA GLY A 471 -13.85 4.52 -18.56
C GLY A 471 -13.75 5.55 -17.44
N TYR A 472 -14.22 5.14 -16.29
CA TYR A 472 -14.36 5.94 -15.08
C TYR A 472 -13.53 5.36 -13.95
N LEU A 473 -12.85 6.25 -13.21
CA LEU A 473 -12.13 5.93 -11.97
C LEU A 473 -12.67 6.82 -10.87
N TRP A 474 -13.08 6.21 -9.77
CA TRP A 474 -13.52 7.00 -8.60
C TRP A 474 -13.21 6.28 -7.29
N LYS A 475 -13.12 7.06 -6.23
CA LYS A 475 -12.97 6.56 -4.86
C LYS A 475 -14.14 7.06 -4.02
N GLU A 476 -14.82 6.16 -3.34
CA GLU A 476 -15.81 6.55 -2.33
C GLU A 476 -15.10 7.14 -1.09
N ASN A 477 -13.97 6.56 -0.74
CA ASN A 477 -13.10 6.98 0.35
C ASN A 477 -11.71 6.35 0.17
N ILE A 478 -10.78 6.60 1.08
CA ILE A 478 -9.40 6.09 1.03
C ILE A 478 -9.30 4.56 0.93
N ARG A 479 -10.36 3.81 1.25
CA ARG A 479 -10.37 2.35 1.29
C ARG A 479 -10.99 1.71 0.06
N LYS A 480 -11.89 2.42 -0.63
CA LYS A 480 -12.72 1.89 -1.72
C LYS A 480 -12.44 2.62 -3.01
N GLU A 481 -12.00 1.89 -3.99
CA GLU A 481 -11.68 2.38 -5.33
C GLU A 481 -12.41 1.55 -6.37
N HIS A 482 -12.90 2.22 -7.40
CA HIS A 482 -13.63 1.64 -8.51
C HIS A 482 -13.01 2.08 -9.81
N GLN A 483 -12.91 1.16 -10.76
CA GLN A 483 -12.56 1.42 -12.15
C GLN A 483 -13.56 0.69 -13.03
N LEU A 484 -14.27 1.42 -13.88
CA LEU A 484 -15.19 0.90 -14.86
C LEU A 484 -14.77 1.39 -16.24
N ASN A 485 -14.23 0.52 -17.07
CA ASN A 485 -14.12 0.80 -18.49
C ASN A 485 -15.42 0.38 -19.16
N VAL A 486 -16.14 1.32 -19.69
CA VAL A 486 -17.39 1.05 -20.42
C VAL A 486 -17.08 0.50 -21.81
N ILE A 487 -15.99 1.01 -22.39
CA ILE A 487 -15.44 0.56 -23.66
C ILE A 487 -13.99 0.15 -23.41
N ASP A 488 -13.68 -1.10 -23.71
CA ASP A 488 -12.31 -1.62 -23.72
C ASP A 488 -12.20 -2.53 -24.94
N VAL A 489 -11.42 -2.12 -25.92
CA VAL A 489 -11.23 -2.83 -27.18
C VAL A 489 -9.77 -3.18 -27.30
N THR A 490 -9.47 -4.46 -27.43
CA THR A 490 -8.12 -4.97 -27.66
C THR A 490 -8.11 -5.79 -28.95
N TYR A 491 -7.24 -5.41 -29.87
CA TYR A 491 -6.96 -6.15 -31.09
C TYR A 491 -5.51 -6.61 -31.06
N VAL A 492 -5.29 -7.92 -31.19
CA VAL A 492 -3.96 -8.52 -31.27
C VAL A 492 -3.84 -9.24 -32.61
N SER A 493 -2.73 -9.04 -33.29
CA SER A 493 -2.41 -9.74 -34.54
C SER A 493 -0.95 -10.14 -34.60
N PRO A 494 -0.64 -11.32 -35.17
CA PRO A 494 0.73 -11.69 -35.47
C PRO A 494 1.32 -10.73 -36.51
N ASN A 495 2.59 -10.36 -36.31
CA ASN A 495 3.37 -9.57 -37.25
C ASN A 495 4.39 -10.46 -37.98
N HIS A 496 5.01 -11.37 -37.23
CA HIS A 496 6.01 -12.29 -37.73
C HIS A 496 6.00 -13.59 -36.95
N VAL A 497 6.08 -14.71 -37.63
CA VAL A 497 6.24 -16.06 -37.04
C VAL A 497 7.53 -16.63 -37.63
N THR A 498 8.44 -17.15 -36.79
CA THR A 498 9.67 -17.73 -37.30
C THR A 498 9.41 -19.10 -37.95
N PRO A 499 10.21 -19.52 -38.95
CA PRO A 499 10.05 -20.84 -39.59
C PRO A 499 10.12 -21.98 -38.57
N GLU A 500 11.00 -21.86 -37.56
CA GLU A 500 11.14 -22.84 -36.49
C GLU A 500 9.86 -22.95 -35.65
N TYR A 501 9.26 -21.82 -35.31
CA TYR A 501 8.02 -21.82 -34.55
C TYR A 501 6.81 -22.27 -35.36
N GLN A 502 6.82 -22.01 -36.67
CA GLN A 502 5.80 -22.56 -37.58
C GLN A 502 5.86 -24.10 -37.63
N GLN A 503 7.06 -24.67 -37.68
CA GLN A 503 7.23 -26.12 -37.61
C GLN A 503 6.76 -26.68 -36.27
N ASP A 504 7.07 -26.00 -35.13
CA ASP A 504 6.54 -26.38 -33.81
C ASP A 504 5.00 -26.38 -33.78
N ILE A 505 4.34 -25.41 -34.47
CA ILE A 505 2.87 -25.35 -34.61
C ILE A 505 2.33 -26.48 -35.48
N ASP A 506 3.03 -26.84 -36.53
CA ASP A 506 2.62 -27.92 -37.41
C ASP A 506 2.68 -29.28 -36.68
N ASP A 507 3.63 -29.45 -35.75
CA ASP A 507 3.76 -30.59 -34.85
C ASP A 507 2.79 -30.56 -33.67
N ASP A 508 2.49 -29.37 -33.12
CA ASP A 508 1.50 -29.13 -32.02
C ASP A 508 0.63 -27.91 -32.32
N PRO A 509 -0.54 -28.08 -32.95
CA PRO A 509 -1.47 -26.98 -33.27
C PRO A 509 -1.93 -26.14 -32.09
N ALA A 510 -1.85 -26.65 -30.85
CA ALA A 510 -2.20 -25.90 -29.65
C ALA A 510 -1.30 -24.66 -29.44
N LEU A 511 -0.06 -24.68 -29.96
CA LEU A 511 0.86 -23.56 -29.92
C LEU A 511 0.41 -22.39 -30.81
N GLY A 512 -0.32 -22.67 -31.88
CA GLY A 512 -0.86 -21.68 -32.80
C GLY A 512 -1.86 -20.71 -32.15
N LYS A 513 -2.55 -21.14 -31.10
CA LYS A 513 -3.55 -20.31 -30.37
C LYS A 513 -2.97 -19.01 -29.83
N VAL A 514 -1.66 -18.95 -29.57
CA VAL A 514 -0.99 -17.74 -29.05
C VAL A 514 -0.84 -16.65 -30.10
N ILE A 515 -0.71 -17.04 -31.37
CA ILE A 515 -0.51 -16.14 -32.51
C ILE A 515 -1.81 -15.89 -33.30
N GLU A 516 -2.94 -16.47 -32.91
CA GLU A 516 -4.22 -16.19 -33.54
C GLU A 516 -4.58 -14.69 -33.39
N LYS A 517 -5.22 -14.14 -34.44
CA LYS A 517 -5.81 -12.81 -34.35
C LYS A 517 -6.91 -12.80 -33.28
N GLN A 518 -6.88 -11.83 -32.40
CA GLN A 518 -7.83 -11.71 -31.31
C GLN A 518 -8.50 -10.33 -31.34
N LEU A 519 -9.81 -10.30 -31.31
CA LEU A 519 -10.59 -9.09 -31.13
C LEU A 519 -11.45 -9.24 -29.87
N ILE A 520 -11.13 -8.47 -28.85
CA ILE A 520 -11.75 -8.51 -27.54
C ILE A 520 -12.35 -7.13 -27.29
N PHE A 521 -13.64 -7.03 -27.05
CA PHE A 521 -14.28 -5.76 -26.74
C PHE A 521 -15.45 -5.93 -25.79
N GLY A 522 -15.56 -5.01 -24.84
CA GLY A 522 -16.64 -5.01 -23.86
C GLY A 522 -16.30 -4.17 -22.63
N PRO A 523 -17.18 -4.13 -21.63
CA PRO A 523 -16.91 -3.44 -20.38
C PRO A 523 -16.07 -4.29 -19.43
N THR A 524 -15.20 -3.61 -18.67
CA THR A 524 -14.44 -4.20 -17.57
C THR A 524 -14.68 -3.40 -16.29
N TYR A 525 -14.88 -4.10 -15.16
CA TYR A 525 -15.08 -3.47 -13.87
C TYR A 525 -14.11 -4.04 -12.84
N ASN A 526 -13.42 -3.15 -12.13
CA ASN A 526 -12.50 -3.49 -11.07
C ASN A 526 -12.87 -2.75 -9.78
N TYR A 527 -13.01 -3.49 -8.70
CA TYR A 527 -13.28 -2.97 -7.36
C TYR A 527 -12.15 -3.31 -6.42
N THR A 528 -11.61 -2.32 -5.72
CA THR A 528 -10.58 -2.52 -4.71
C THR A 528 -11.02 -2.00 -3.36
N TYR A 529 -10.91 -2.84 -2.35
CA TYR A 529 -11.06 -2.47 -0.95
C TYR A 529 -9.78 -2.74 -0.18
N THR A 530 -9.29 -1.75 0.58
CA THR A 530 -8.12 -1.94 1.45
C THR A 530 -8.23 -1.14 2.74
N ASN A 531 -7.86 -1.76 3.86
CA ASN A 531 -7.67 -1.07 5.13
C ASN A 531 -6.26 -1.28 5.71
N THR A 532 -5.31 -1.75 4.89
CA THR A 532 -3.93 -2.07 5.27
C THR A 532 -3.15 -0.87 5.80
N MET A 533 -3.56 0.36 5.47
CA MET A 533 -2.97 1.60 5.98
C MET A 533 -3.18 1.79 7.49
N GLN A 534 -4.13 1.06 8.10
CA GLN A 534 -4.47 1.19 9.52
C GLN A 534 -3.51 0.38 10.40
N LYS A 535 -2.28 0.89 10.56
CA LYS A 535 -1.17 0.21 11.29
C LYS A 535 -1.51 -0.25 12.72
N ARG A 536 -2.50 0.34 13.39
CA ARG A 536 -2.90 -0.03 14.77
C ARG A 536 -3.82 -1.25 14.82
N ARG A 537 -4.46 -1.64 13.71
CA ARG A 537 -5.36 -2.81 13.69
C ARG A 537 -4.58 -4.12 13.73
N LYS A 538 -5.13 -5.09 14.45
CA LYS A 538 -4.61 -6.46 14.49
C LYS A 538 -4.86 -7.20 13.19
N HIS A 539 -6.04 -6.96 12.57
CA HIS A 539 -6.48 -7.57 11.32
C HIS A 539 -6.67 -6.49 10.28
N THR A 540 -6.04 -6.65 9.11
CA THR A 540 -6.25 -5.80 7.94
C THR A 540 -6.52 -6.66 6.72
N ILE A 541 -7.27 -6.11 5.78
CA ILE A 541 -7.81 -6.80 4.61
C ILE A 541 -7.50 -5.99 3.36
N TYR A 542 -7.19 -6.70 2.30
CA TYR A 542 -7.22 -6.23 0.91
C TYR A 542 -8.14 -7.15 0.13
N PHE A 543 -8.98 -6.57 -0.71
CA PHE A 543 -9.84 -7.29 -1.64
C PHE A 543 -9.79 -6.59 -2.99
N ASN A 544 -9.63 -7.36 -4.06
CA ASN A 544 -9.76 -6.90 -5.43
C ASN A 544 -10.66 -7.86 -6.18
N GLY A 545 -11.75 -7.33 -6.73
CA GLY A 545 -12.71 -8.04 -7.58
C GLY A 545 -12.67 -7.47 -8.99
N GLU A 546 -12.57 -8.32 -9.99
CA GLU A 546 -12.55 -8.00 -11.40
C GLU A 546 -13.68 -8.73 -12.13
N LEU A 547 -14.43 -8.02 -12.95
CA LEU A 547 -15.42 -8.53 -13.88
C LEU A 547 -15.04 -8.05 -15.27
N ASP A 548 -14.86 -8.96 -16.22
CA ASP A 548 -14.50 -8.68 -17.61
C ASP A 548 -15.54 -9.36 -18.53
N LEU A 549 -16.21 -8.55 -19.30
CA LEU A 549 -17.31 -8.98 -20.19
C LEU A 549 -16.91 -8.66 -21.64
N ALA A 550 -16.80 -9.65 -22.49
CA ALA A 550 -16.42 -9.44 -23.88
C ALA A 550 -17.47 -9.99 -24.86
N GLY A 551 -17.79 -9.21 -25.88
CA GLY A 551 -18.61 -9.58 -27.02
C GLY A 551 -20.06 -10.01 -26.71
N ASN A 552 -20.51 -9.87 -25.44
CA ASN A 552 -21.78 -10.48 -24.99
C ASN A 552 -23.00 -9.91 -25.73
N ILE A 553 -23.12 -8.58 -25.82
CA ILE A 553 -24.26 -7.94 -26.50
C ILE A 553 -24.24 -8.31 -27.99
N THR A 554 -23.08 -8.17 -28.65
CA THR A 554 -22.93 -8.45 -30.06
C THR A 554 -23.22 -9.91 -30.37
N GLY A 555 -22.67 -10.85 -29.61
CA GLY A 555 -22.89 -12.27 -29.80
C GLY A 555 -24.34 -12.69 -29.63
N LEU A 556 -25.03 -12.17 -28.62
CA LEU A 556 -26.45 -12.46 -28.38
C LEU A 556 -27.35 -11.87 -29.48
N VAL A 557 -27.08 -10.64 -29.91
CA VAL A 557 -27.89 -9.98 -30.95
C VAL A 557 -27.69 -10.62 -32.34
N THR A 558 -26.46 -11.05 -32.65
CA THR A 558 -26.14 -11.66 -33.95
C THR A 558 -26.44 -13.17 -34.02
N GLY A 559 -26.81 -13.81 -32.89
CA GLY A 559 -26.97 -15.26 -32.77
C GLY A 559 -25.69 -16.00 -33.08
N ALA A 560 -24.54 -15.48 -32.58
CA ALA A 560 -23.24 -16.07 -32.82
C ALA A 560 -23.10 -17.45 -32.14
N ASP A 561 -22.60 -18.43 -32.89
CA ASP A 561 -22.33 -19.80 -32.40
C ASP A 561 -21.01 -20.25 -32.99
N TYR A 562 -20.07 -20.65 -32.14
CA TYR A 562 -18.72 -21.06 -32.52
C TYR A 562 -18.72 -22.21 -33.54
N ASN A 563 -19.61 -23.18 -33.37
CA ASN A 563 -19.63 -24.39 -34.21
C ASN A 563 -20.38 -24.21 -35.53
N ASN A 564 -21.49 -23.40 -35.51
CA ASN A 564 -22.41 -23.37 -36.64
C ASN A 564 -22.47 -22.00 -37.32
N ASN A 565 -22.19 -20.90 -36.63
CA ASN A 565 -22.38 -19.55 -37.09
C ASN A 565 -21.42 -18.56 -36.42
N GLN A 566 -20.12 -18.84 -36.49
CA GLN A 566 -19.11 -17.94 -35.93
C GLN A 566 -19.13 -16.60 -36.65
N LYS A 567 -19.28 -15.52 -35.90
CA LYS A 567 -19.33 -14.15 -36.44
C LYS A 567 -17.99 -13.47 -36.37
N THR A 568 -17.69 -12.69 -37.40
CA THR A 568 -16.46 -11.90 -37.51
C THR A 568 -16.75 -10.41 -37.58
N ILE A 569 -15.79 -9.61 -37.18
CA ILE A 569 -15.73 -8.16 -37.38
C ILE A 569 -14.39 -7.86 -38.03
N PHE A 570 -14.38 -7.26 -39.23
CA PHE A 570 -13.17 -7.06 -40.05
C PHE A 570 -12.41 -8.38 -40.30
N ASP A 571 -13.14 -9.44 -40.61
CA ASP A 571 -12.60 -10.80 -40.82
C ASP A 571 -11.87 -11.43 -39.64
N VAL A 572 -12.13 -10.91 -38.43
CA VAL A 572 -11.57 -11.48 -37.21
C VAL A 572 -12.71 -11.95 -36.29
N PRO A 573 -12.69 -13.19 -35.83
CA PRO A 573 -13.65 -13.67 -34.82
C PRO A 573 -13.51 -12.83 -33.56
N PHE A 574 -14.61 -12.34 -33.03
CA PHE A 574 -14.58 -11.64 -31.74
C PHE A 574 -14.77 -12.62 -30.59
N SER A 575 -14.10 -12.33 -29.48
CA SER A 575 -14.20 -13.13 -28.28
C SER A 575 -15.50 -12.85 -27.53
N GLN A 576 -16.20 -13.91 -27.11
CA GLN A 576 -17.44 -13.83 -26.30
C GLN A 576 -17.27 -14.61 -25.01
N TYR A 577 -17.21 -13.91 -23.88
CA TYR A 577 -17.03 -14.51 -22.58
C TYR A 577 -17.48 -13.61 -21.41
N VAL A 578 -17.63 -14.26 -20.25
CA VAL A 578 -17.71 -13.61 -18.93
C VAL A 578 -16.56 -14.13 -18.06
N LYS A 579 -15.74 -13.24 -17.51
CA LYS A 579 -14.64 -13.59 -16.63
C LYS A 579 -14.75 -12.85 -15.30
N ILE A 580 -14.62 -13.57 -14.20
CA ILE A 580 -14.64 -13.06 -12.83
C ILE A 580 -13.34 -13.47 -12.14
N ARG A 581 -12.74 -12.56 -11.39
CA ARG A 581 -11.58 -12.83 -10.56
C ARG A 581 -11.71 -12.13 -9.22
N SER A 582 -11.37 -12.83 -8.15
CA SER A 582 -11.33 -12.35 -6.78
C SER A 582 -9.95 -12.61 -6.18
N ASP A 583 -9.31 -11.58 -5.63
CA ASP A 583 -8.05 -11.66 -4.87
C ASP A 583 -8.33 -11.11 -3.46
N PHE A 584 -8.46 -12.00 -2.50
CA PHE A 584 -8.69 -11.66 -1.10
C PHE A 584 -7.41 -11.89 -0.29
N ARG A 585 -6.98 -10.87 0.47
CA ARG A 585 -5.80 -10.93 1.31
C ARG A 585 -6.14 -10.52 2.73
N HIS A 586 -5.63 -11.29 3.67
CA HIS A 586 -5.79 -11.05 5.10
C HIS A 586 -4.44 -11.01 5.78
N TYR A 587 -4.18 -9.95 6.54
CA TYR A 587 -2.97 -9.77 7.30
C TYR A 587 -3.32 -9.71 8.78
N MET A 588 -2.72 -10.61 9.58
CA MET A 588 -2.94 -10.70 11.01
C MET A 588 -1.63 -10.47 11.77
N LYS A 589 -1.59 -9.44 12.58
CA LYS A 589 -0.45 -9.20 13.47
C LYS A 589 -0.47 -10.21 14.62
N LEU A 590 0.57 -11.02 14.72
CA LEU A 590 0.75 -12.01 15.80
C LEU A 590 1.59 -11.42 16.95
N GLY A 591 2.45 -10.44 16.66
CA GLY A 591 3.28 -9.75 17.62
C GLY A 591 3.66 -8.34 17.16
N LYS A 592 4.60 -7.69 17.87
CA LYS A 592 5.09 -6.36 17.49
C LYS A 592 5.81 -6.35 16.14
N GLU A 593 6.50 -7.45 15.82
CA GLU A 593 7.40 -7.58 14.68
C GLU A 593 7.10 -8.84 13.84
N SER A 594 5.92 -9.44 14.03
CA SER A 594 5.51 -10.65 13.32
C SER A 594 4.06 -10.57 12.83
N GLU A 595 3.82 -11.10 11.63
CA GLU A 595 2.50 -11.16 11.01
C GLU A 595 2.31 -12.46 10.25
N LEU A 596 1.06 -12.88 10.12
CA LEU A 596 0.59 -13.90 9.20
C LEU A 596 -0.14 -13.21 8.06
N ALA A 597 0.36 -13.37 6.84
CA ALA A 597 -0.26 -12.92 5.62
C ALA A 597 -0.87 -14.12 4.89
N SER A 598 -2.14 -14.05 4.50
CA SER A 598 -2.83 -15.09 3.75
C SER A 598 -3.53 -14.48 2.54
N ARG A 599 -3.60 -15.21 1.44
CA ARG A 599 -4.21 -14.82 0.18
C ARG A 599 -5.03 -15.95 -0.40
N LEU A 600 -6.18 -15.63 -0.95
CA LEU A 600 -7.04 -16.54 -1.71
C LEU A 600 -7.37 -15.87 -3.04
N ILE A 601 -7.04 -16.54 -4.15
CA ILE A 601 -7.48 -16.14 -5.49
C ILE A 601 -8.43 -17.18 -6.03
N VAL A 602 -9.57 -16.70 -6.50
CA VAL A 602 -10.55 -17.51 -7.25
C VAL A 602 -10.81 -16.78 -8.56
N GLY A 603 -10.66 -17.48 -9.65
CA GLY A 603 -10.92 -16.98 -10.98
C GLY A 603 -11.73 -17.98 -11.80
N ALA A 604 -12.68 -17.47 -12.56
CA ALA A 604 -13.48 -18.25 -13.48
C ALA A 604 -13.77 -17.46 -14.76
N GLY A 605 -13.60 -18.09 -15.89
CA GLY A 605 -13.90 -17.54 -17.21
C GLY A 605 -14.76 -18.51 -18.00
N PHE A 606 -15.89 -18.00 -18.48
CA PHE A 606 -16.91 -18.77 -19.21
C PHE A 606 -16.96 -18.22 -20.62
N ALA A 607 -16.34 -18.91 -21.58
CA ALA A 607 -16.49 -18.64 -23.00
C ALA A 607 -17.74 -19.33 -23.52
N TYR A 608 -18.49 -18.64 -24.38
CA TYR A 608 -19.72 -19.17 -24.96
C TYR A 608 -20.08 -18.45 -26.27
N GLY A 609 -21.11 -18.90 -26.97
CA GLY A 609 -21.55 -18.28 -28.21
C GLY A 609 -20.45 -18.26 -29.27
N ASN A 610 -19.86 -17.09 -29.55
CA ASN A 610 -18.81 -16.93 -30.57
C ASN A 610 -17.45 -17.53 -30.19
N SER A 611 -17.25 -17.98 -28.95
CA SER A 611 -15.96 -18.50 -28.44
C SER A 611 -16.14 -19.81 -27.71
N ARG A 612 -15.21 -20.75 -27.89
CA ARG A 612 -15.15 -22.02 -27.16
C ARG A 612 -14.25 -21.92 -25.91
N THR A 613 -13.19 -21.12 -25.96
CA THR A 613 -12.24 -20.92 -24.88
C THR A 613 -11.99 -19.43 -24.69
N LEU A 614 -11.45 -19.05 -23.53
CA LEU A 614 -10.95 -17.69 -23.33
C LEU A 614 -9.79 -17.39 -24.28
N PRO A 615 -9.63 -16.16 -24.75
CA PRO A 615 -8.39 -15.73 -25.40
C PRO A 615 -7.19 -16.00 -24.51
N THR A 616 -6.07 -16.45 -25.08
CA THR A 616 -4.84 -16.78 -24.33
C THR A 616 -4.38 -15.62 -23.43
N SER A 617 -4.55 -14.38 -23.88
CA SER A 617 -4.22 -13.17 -23.11
C SER A 617 -5.11 -12.96 -21.87
N LYS A 618 -6.25 -13.65 -21.79
CA LYS A 618 -7.25 -13.56 -20.71
C LYS A 618 -7.29 -14.79 -19.82
N GLN A 619 -6.67 -15.90 -20.21
CA GLN A 619 -6.59 -17.12 -19.42
C GLN A 619 -5.77 -16.92 -18.14
N PHE A 620 -6.00 -17.76 -17.14
CA PHE A 620 -5.28 -17.77 -15.88
C PHE A 620 -4.02 -18.63 -15.98
N VAL A 621 -3.01 -18.24 -15.21
CA VAL A 621 -1.75 -18.96 -15.06
C VAL A 621 -1.39 -19.11 -13.59
N VAL A 622 -0.60 -20.11 -13.23
CA VAL A 622 -0.07 -20.34 -11.88
C VAL A 622 1.40 -20.72 -11.90
N GLY A 623 2.00 -20.75 -10.70
CA GLY A 623 3.42 -21.01 -10.48
C GLY A 623 4.29 -19.76 -10.43
N GLY A 624 5.47 -19.90 -9.86
CA GLY A 624 6.49 -18.86 -9.80
C GLY A 624 6.44 -17.97 -8.56
N THR A 625 7.29 -16.95 -8.55
CA THR A 625 7.68 -16.15 -7.38
C THR A 625 6.53 -15.49 -6.61
N ASN A 626 5.40 -15.19 -7.25
CA ASN A 626 4.25 -14.50 -6.65
C ASN A 626 2.97 -15.36 -6.65
N SER A 627 3.11 -16.65 -6.90
CA SER A 627 2.03 -17.65 -6.96
C SER A 627 2.42 -18.88 -6.15
N ILE A 628 2.46 -20.06 -6.74
CA ILE A 628 2.91 -21.29 -6.09
C ILE A 628 4.41 -21.44 -6.29
N ARG A 629 5.20 -21.01 -5.29
CA ARG A 629 6.66 -20.79 -5.40
C ARG A 629 7.48 -22.05 -5.59
N ALA A 630 6.92 -23.21 -5.27
CA ALA A 630 7.56 -24.50 -5.47
C ALA A 630 7.50 -25.01 -6.92
N PHE A 631 6.80 -24.30 -7.81
CA PHE A 631 6.69 -24.61 -9.22
C PHE A 631 7.15 -23.44 -10.06
N ARG A 632 7.82 -23.74 -11.19
CA ARG A 632 8.23 -22.68 -12.11
C ARG A 632 7.00 -21.99 -12.70
N ALA A 633 7.17 -20.75 -13.08
CA ALA A 633 6.07 -19.96 -13.60
C ALA A 633 5.50 -20.56 -14.88
N ARG A 634 4.16 -20.62 -14.93
CA ARG A 634 3.41 -21.08 -16.10
C ARG A 634 3.74 -22.50 -16.56
N THR A 635 4.26 -23.34 -15.65
CA THR A 635 4.56 -24.75 -15.96
C THR A 635 3.64 -25.72 -15.21
N LEU A 636 2.76 -25.19 -14.36
CA LEU A 636 1.87 -26.00 -13.52
C LEU A 636 0.46 -26.05 -14.11
N GLY A 637 -0.11 -27.23 -14.17
CA GLY A 637 -1.46 -27.46 -14.71
C GLY A 637 -1.50 -27.36 -16.24
N PRO A 638 -2.71 -27.24 -16.84
CA PRO A 638 -4.02 -27.32 -16.20
C PRO A 638 -4.35 -28.74 -15.69
N GLY A 639 -5.05 -28.80 -14.54
CA GLY A 639 -5.43 -30.06 -13.92
C GLY A 639 -4.24 -30.96 -13.64
N SER A 640 -4.31 -32.21 -14.13
CA SER A 640 -3.24 -33.21 -14.10
C SER A 640 -2.50 -33.36 -15.44
N TYR A 641 -2.75 -32.47 -16.41
CA TYR A 641 -2.12 -32.54 -17.73
C TYR A 641 -0.59 -32.43 -17.64
N VAL A 642 0.07 -33.28 -18.37
CA VAL A 642 1.54 -33.33 -18.55
C VAL A 642 1.87 -33.11 -20.02
N ILE A 643 2.82 -32.24 -20.30
CA ILE A 643 3.33 -32.04 -21.66
C ILE A 643 4.02 -33.33 -22.10
N PRO A 644 3.62 -33.95 -23.22
CA PRO A 644 4.24 -35.19 -23.71
C PRO A 644 5.75 -35.02 -23.99
N GLU A 645 6.58 -35.96 -23.55
CA GLU A 645 8.05 -35.95 -23.82
C GLU A 645 8.40 -36.11 -25.31
N SER A 646 7.46 -36.59 -26.11
CA SER A 646 7.60 -36.78 -27.53
C SER A 646 7.60 -35.48 -28.37
N THR A 647 7.26 -34.36 -27.76
CA THR A 647 7.32 -33.07 -28.45
C THR A 647 8.78 -32.61 -28.55
N ASN A 648 9.34 -32.61 -29.78
CA ASN A 648 10.69 -32.10 -30.09
C ASN A 648 10.82 -30.57 -29.88
N ILE A 649 10.08 -30.02 -28.95
CA ILE A 649 10.03 -28.58 -28.69
C ILE A 649 11.19 -28.17 -27.76
N ASN A 650 12.06 -27.29 -28.25
CA ASN A 650 13.21 -26.77 -27.51
C ASN A 650 12.86 -25.74 -26.42
N TYR A 651 11.61 -25.69 -25.96
CA TYR A 651 11.16 -24.80 -24.90
C TYR A 651 9.92 -25.38 -24.19
N THR A 652 9.61 -24.87 -23.00
CA THR A 652 8.38 -25.25 -22.27
C THR A 652 7.29 -24.24 -22.63
N PRO A 653 6.16 -24.66 -23.24
CA PRO A 653 5.01 -23.80 -23.50
C PRO A 653 4.38 -23.28 -22.20
N ASP A 654 3.89 -22.06 -22.26
CA ASP A 654 3.16 -21.46 -21.14
C ASP A 654 1.82 -22.19 -20.94
N GLN A 655 1.59 -22.71 -19.74
CA GLN A 655 0.32 -23.36 -19.37
C GLN A 655 -0.68 -22.32 -18.86
N SER A 656 -1.88 -22.34 -19.41
CA SER A 656 -2.96 -21.43 -19.05
C SER A 656 -4.33 -22.11 -19.14
N ALA A 657 -5.33 -21.58 -18.41
CA ALA A 657 -6.66 -22.18 -18.36
C ALA A 657 -7.75 -21.17 -17.97
N ASP A 658 -9.00 -21.64 -17.95
CA ASP A 658 -10.19 -20.83 -17.73
C ASP A 658 -10.57 -20.66 -16.26
N LEU A 659 -10.19 -21.60 -15.41
CA LEU A 659 -10.46 -21.59 -13.97
C LEU A 659 -9.16 -21.53 -13.18
N LYS A 660 -9.20 -20.87 -12.02
CA LYS A 660 -8.06 -20.74 -11.10
C LYS A 660 -8.50 -20.80 -9.65
N LEU A 661 -7.79 -21.61 -8.87
CA LEU A 661 -7.86 -21.60 -7.42
C LEU A 661 -6.45 -21.55 -6.86
N GLU A 662 -6.15 -20.55 -6.02
CA GLU A 662 -4.83 -20.38 -5.42
C GLU A 662 -4.96 -19.89 -3.98
N PHE A 663 -4.28 -20.55 -3.07
CA PHE A 663 -4.16 -20.18 -1.68
C PHE A 663 -2.69 -20.05 -1.29
N ASN A 664 -2.34 -18.96 -0.65
CA ASN A 664 -0.99 -18.69 -0.16
C ASN A 664 -1.08 -18.25 1.30
N THR A 665 -0.19 -18.73 2.14
CA THR A 665 -0.04 -18.24 3.51
C THR A 665 1.42 -18.13 3.88
N GLU A 666 1.79 -17.05 4.56
CA GLU A 666 3.18 -16.74 4.90
C GLU A 666 3.26 -16.14 6.30
N TYR A 667 3.97 -16.81 7.20
CA TYR A 667 4.37 -16.25 8.47
C TYR A 667 5.63 -15.43 8.28
N ARG A 668 5.61 -14.15 8.65
CA ARG A 668 6.71 -13.20 8.54
C ARG A 668 7.14 -12.74 9.92
N ALA A 669 8.42 -12.86 10.25
CA ALA A 669 8.96 -12.38 11.51
C ALA A 669 10.27 -11.62 11.27
N LYS A 670 10.47 -10.54 12.04
CA LYS A 670 11.74 -9.83 12.01
C LYS A 670 12.79 -10.68 12.73
N LEU A 671 13.88 -10.97 12.05
CA LEU A 671 15.01 -11.66 12.60
C LEU A 671 15.97 -10.64 13.25
N PHE A 672 16.43 -9.67 12.48
CA PHE A 672 17.31 -8.61 12.97
C PHE A 672 17.36 -7.44 11.98
N SER A 673 17.61 -6.21 12.46
CA SER A 673 17.78 -4.99 11.68
C SER A 673 16.78 -4.86 10.51
N ILE A 674 17.26 -5.03 9.28
CA ILE A 674 16.50 -4.97 8.03
C ILE A 674 16.06 -6.36 7.53
N VAL A 675 16.46 -7.44 8.20
CA VAL A 675 16.20 -8.81 7.74
C VAL A 675 14.99 -9.40 8.43
N ARG A 676 14.04 -9.88 7.63
CA ARG A 676 12.88 -10.64 8.07
C ARG A 676 12.95 -12.06 7.51
N GLY A 677 12.63 -13.05 8.35
CA GLY A 677 12.42 -14.43 7.92
C GLY A 677 10.97 -14.67 7.55
N ALA A 678 10.75 -15.62 6.66
CA ALA A 678 9.44 -16.10 6.32
C ALA A 678 9.41 -17.62 6.20
N VAL A 679 8.28 -18.21 6.59
CA VAL A 679 7.92 -19.60 6.31
C VAL A 679 6.58 -19.55 5.58
N PHE A 680 6.43 -20.31 4.50
CA PHE A 680 5.25 -20.21 3.67
C PHE A 680 4.75 -21.56 3.17
N PHE A 681 3.49 -21.54 2.82
CA PHE A 681 2.76 -22.65 2.22
C PHE A 681 1.91 -22.08 1.09
N ASP A 682 2.02 -22.68 -0.09
CA ASP A 682 1.30 -22.30 -1.30
C ASP A 682 0.56 -23.53 -1.83
N ALA A 683 -0.69 -23.35 -2.25
CA ALA A 683 -1.52 -24.39 -2.83
C ALA A 683 -2.39 -23.85 -3.96
N GLY A 684 -2.63 -24.61 -5.02
CA GLY A 684 -3.53 -24.20 -6.09
C GLY A 684 -3.28 -24.92 -7.40
N ASN A 685 -4.13 -24.64 -8.38
CA ASN A 685 -4.01 -25.10 -9.76
C ASN A 685 -4.90 -24.23 -10.68
N ILE A 686 -4.85 -24.51 -11.96
CA ILE A 686 -5.77 -24.02 -13.00
C ILE A 686 -6.43 -25.19 -13.71
N TRP A 687 -7.60 -24.98 -14.31
CA TRP A 687 -8.33 -26.00 -15.07
C TRP A 687 -9.01 -25.39 -16.28
N LEU A 688 -9.16 -26.18 -17.34
CA LEU A 688 -10.07 -25.87 -18.43
C LEU A 688 -11.51 -26.12 -18.00
N LEU A 689 -12.43 -25.34 -18.53
CA LEU A 689 -13.86 -25.52 -18.28
C LEU A 689 -14.44 -26.67 -19.12
N HIS A 690 -13.88 -26.87 -20.31
CA HIS A 690 -14.29 -27.90 -21.26
C HIS A 690 -13.12 -28.82 -21.59
N ALA A 691 -13.43 -30.08 -21.89
CA ALA A 691 -12.43 -31.06 -22.33
C ALA A 691 -11.74 -30.59 -23.61
N ASP A 692 -10.41 -30.68 -23.60
CA ASP A 692 -9.54 -30.44 -24.77
C ASP A 692 -8.86 -31.78 -25.10
N PRO A 693 -9.13 -32.36 -26.28
CA PRO A 693 -8.53 -33.64 -26.69
C PRO A 693 -6.98 -33.58 -26.68
N ASP A 694 -6.39 -32.41 -26.94
CA ASP A 694 -4.96 -32.23 -26.97
C ASP A 694 -4.34 -32.10 -25.56
N LYS A 695 -5.20 -31.95 -24.51
CA LYS A 695 -4.79 -31.78 -23.11
C LYS A 695 -5.57 -32.70 -22.18
N PRO A 696 -5.40 -34.01 -22.26
CA PRO A 696 -6.12 -34.94 -21.41
C PRO A 696 -5.84 -34.70 -19.93
N GLY A 697 -6.87 -34.64 -19.07
CA GLY A 697 -6.76 -34.35 -17.64
C GLY A 697 -6.63 -32.86 -17.32
N ALA A 698 -6.80 -31.96 -18.29
CA ALA A 698 -6.77 -30.51 -18.09
C ALA A 698 -8.11 -29.93 -17.60
N GLU A 699 -9.22 -30.63 -17.86
CA GLU A 699 -10.57 -30.18 -17.47
C GLU A 699 -10.82 -30.30 -15.97
N ILE A 700 -11.71 -29.44 -15.47
CA ILE A 700 -12.13 -29.53 -14.07
C ILE A 700 -12.99 -30.78 -13.85
N SER A 701 -12.63 -31.59 -12.88
CA SER A 701 -13.32 -32.81 -12.51
C SER A 701 -13.89 -32.77 -11.09
N LYS A 702 -14.66 -33.75 -10.71
CA LYS A 702 -15.12 -33.90 -9.30
C LYS A 702 -13.94 -34.10 -8.34
N ASP A 703 -12.83 -34.59 -8.86
CA ASP A 703 -11.60 -34.87 -8.11
C ASP A 703 -10.60 -33.70 -8.13
N PHE A 704 -11.00 -32.48 -8.56
CA PHE A 704 -10.13 -31.29 -8.68
C PHE A 704 -9.31 -31.03 -7.41
N MET A 705 -9.80 -31.37 -6.22
CA MET A 705 -9.06 -31.26 -4.96
C MET A 705 -7.82 -32.17 -4.91
N LYS A 706 -7.82 -33.29 -5.63
CA LYS A 706 -6.67 -34.19 -5.76
C LYS A 706 -5.62 -33.63 -6.72
N GLU A 707 -6.00 -32.67 -7.55
CA GLU A 707 -5.15 -32.03 -8.56
C GLU A 707 -4.53 -30.71 -8.08
N ILE A 708 -4.83 -30.27 -6.85
CA ILE A 708 -4.19 -29.10 -6.28
C ILE A 708 -2.72 -29.38 -6.03
N ALA A 709 -1.83 -28.59 -6.63
CA ALA A 709 -0.41 -28.57 -6.32
C ALA A 709 -0.17 -27.93 -4.94
N ILE A 710 0.77 -28.46 -4.19
CA ILE A 710 1.12 -27.95 -2.86
C ILE A 710 2.63 -27.78 -2.78
N GLY A 711 3.07 -26.64 -2.27
CA GLY A 711 4.46 -26.36 -2.00
C GLY A 711 4.67 -25.64 -0.68
N ALA A 712 5.84 -25.81 -0.10
CA ALA A 712 6.25 -25.11 1.09
C ALA A 712 7.68 -24.58 0.96
N GLY A 713 8.06 -23.66 1.82
CA GLY A 713 9.42 -23.14 1.78
C GLY A 713 9.72 -22.11 2.85
N VAL A 714 10.94 -21.64 2.80
CA VAL A 714 11.47 -20.61 3.67
C VAL A 714 12.05 -19.47 2.86
N GLY A 715 12.12 -18.28 3.45
CA GLY A 715 12.64 -17.13 2.71
C GLY A 715 13.18 -16.04 3.61
N LEU A 716 13.99 -15.19 3.01
CA LEU A 716 14.53 -13.98 3.62
C LEU A 716 13.99 -12.75 2.89
N ARG A 717 13.76 -11.69 3.66
CA ARG A 717 13.29 -10.39 3.17
C ARG A 717 14.26 -9.32 3.69
N PHE A 718 14.88 -8.59 2.79
CA PHE A 718 15.78 -7.48 3.11
C PHE A 718 15.04 -6.17 2.90
N ASP A 719 14.52 -5.60 3.97
CA ASP A 719 13.74 -4.36 3.96
C ASP A 719 14.67 -3.15 4.02
N LEU A 720 14.95 -2.58 2.86
CA LEU A 720 15.83 -1.42 2.67
C LEU A 720 15.09 -0.08 2.77
N SER A 721 13.86 -0.04 3.29
CA SER A 721 12.97 1.12 3.40
C SER A 721 12.32 1.55 2.09
N PHE A 722 13.07 1.66 1.00
CA PHE A 722 12.58 2.00 -0.36
C PHE A 722 12.39 0.76 -1.25
N LEU A 723 12.94 -0.36 -0.85
CA LEU A 723 12.96 -1.62 -1.61
C LEU A 723 12.98 -2.80 -0.63
N VAL A 724 12.19 -3.82 -0.92
CA VAL A 724 12.29 -5.13 -0.26
C VAL A 724 12.86 -6.13 -1.27
N LEU A 725 14.08 -6.61 -1.02
CA LEU A 725 14.64 -7.73 -1.77
C LEU A 725 14.24 -9.03 -1.09
N ARG A 726 13.72 -9.97 -1.85
CA ARG A 726 13.22 -11.25 -1.36
C ARG A 726 13.97 -12.41 -2.01
N THR A 727 14.32 -13.39 -1.19
CA THR A 727 14.82 -14.70 -1.63
C THR A 727 13.98 -15.78 -0.98
N ASP A 728 13.42 -16.69 -1.76
CA ASP A 728 12.62 -17.81 -1.29
C ASP A 728 13.21 -19.12 -1.82
N LEU A 729 13.29 -20.11 -0.96
CA LEU A 729 13.66 -21.48 -1.29
C LEU A 729 12.44 -22.37 -1.04
N ALA A 730 11.95 -23.01 -2.08
CA ALA A 730 10.69 -23.74 -2.07
C ALA A 730 10.88 -25.17 -2.60
N ILE A 731 10.08 -26.09 -2.07
CA ILE A 731 9.99 -27.50 -2.51
C ILE A 731 8.52 -27.88 -2.75
N PRO A 732 8.24 -28.71 -3.76
CA PRO A 732 6.94 -29.30 -3.94
C PRO A 732 6.69 -30.35 -2.84
N LEU A 733 5.47 -30.36 -2.33
CA LEU A 733 4.96 -31.38 -1.42
C LEU A 733 3.97 -32.28 -2.13
N ARG A 734 3.22 -31.75 -3.09
CA ARG A 734 2.29 -32.46 -3.93
C ARG A 734 2.36 -31.96 -5.37
N ASN A 735 2.59 -32.87 -6.30
CA ASN A 735 2.66 -32.59 -7.73
C ASN A 735 1.52 -33.26 -8.47
N PRO A 736 0.54 -32.50 -9.02
CA PRO A 736 -0.62 -33.07 -9.71
C PRO A 736 -0.30 -33.73 -11.05
N ALA A 737 0.87 -33.44 -11.64
CA ALA A 737 1.33 -34.05 -12.88
C ALA A 737 1.69 -35.55 -12.74
N LEU A 738 1.85 -36.05 -11.51
CA LEU A 738 2.12 -37.44 -11.25
C LEU A 738 0.82 -38.28 -11.22
N PRO A 739 0.91 -39.59 -11.50
CA PRO A 739 -0.23 -40.51 -11.45
C PRO A 739 -0.95 -40.44 -10.09
N ASP A 740 -2.25 -40.78 -10.10
CA ASP A 740 -3.02 -40.86 -8.85
C ASP A 740 -2.39 -41.86 -7.89
N GLY A 741 -2.30 -41.51 -6.62
CA GLY A 741 -1.60 -42.30 -5.58
C GLY A 741 -0.10 -41.95 -5.43
N GLN A 742 0.53 -41.30 -6.41
CA GLN A 742 1.95 -40.93 -6.36
C GLN A 742 2.14 -39.40 -6.30
N ARG A 743 1.06 -38.63 -6.20
CA ARG A 743 1.10 -37.14 -6.25
C ARG A 743 1.77 -36.53 -5.03
N TRP A 744 1.81 -37.19 -3.88
CA TRP A 744 2.54 -36.76 -2.71
C TRP A 744 4.01 -37.13 -2.83
N VAL A 745 4.89 -36.12 -2.82
CA VAL A 745 6.35 -36.27 -3.05
C VAL A 745 7.16 -35.93 -1.81
N ILE A 746 6.51 -35.96 -0.63
CA ILE A 746 7.17 -35.65 0.65
C ILE A 746 8.24 -36.71 0.98
N ASP A 747 7.94 -37.97 0.73
CA ASP A 747 8.82 -39.09 1.03
C ASP A 747 10.00 -39.17 0.05
N ASP A 748 9.90 -38.50 -1.11
CA ASP A 748 10.94 -38.42 -2.13
C ASP A 748 11.99 -37.33 -1.86
N ILE A 749 11.83 -36.54 -0.80
CA ILE A 749 12.71 -35.42 -0.49
C ILE A 749 14.14 -35.92 -0.22
N ASN A 750 15.06 -35.56 -1.11
CA ASN A 750 16.45 -35.96 -1.03
C ASN A 750 17.42 -34.82 -1.31
N PHE A 751 17.69 -34.01 -0.27
CA PHE A 751 18.63 -32.88 -0.38
C PHE A 751 20.08 -33.30 -0.69
N GLY A 752 20.45 -34.57 -0.48
CA GLY A 752 21.76 -35.10 -0.82
C GLY A 752 21.94 -35.31 -2.34
N ASN A 753 20.86 -35.62 -3.08
CA ASN A 753 20.91 -35.90 -4.50
C ASN A 753 20.91 -34.61 -5.33
N SER A 754 21.93 -34.50 -6.22
CA SER A 754 22.11 -33.30 -7.08
C SER A 754 21.01 -33.17 -8.13
N SER A 755 20.53 -34.27 -8.72
CA SER A 755 19.44 -34.26 -9.70
C SER A 755 18.15 -33.82 -9.03
N TRP A 756 17.81 -34.42 -7.89
CA TRP A 756 16.62 -34.05 -7.14
C TRP A 756 16.61 -32.55 -6.79
N ARG A 757 17.74 -31.97 -6.32
CA ARG A 757 17.81 -30.53 -6.03
C ARG A 757 17.60 -29.66 -7.24
N LYS A 758 18.12 -30.06 -8.41
CA LYS A 758 17.96 -29.32 -9.66
C LYS A 758 16.49 -29.23 -10.10
N ASP A 759 15.74 -30.28 -9.87
CA ASP A 759 14.38 -30.42 -10.35
C ASP A 759 13.34 -29.90 -9.34
N ASN A 760 13.57 -30.10 -8.04
CA ASN A 760 12.59 -29.86 -6.97
C ASN A 760 12.94 -28.71 -6.03
N LEU A 761 14.18 -28.24 -5.97
CA LEU A 761 14.56 -27.12 -5.10
C LEU A 761 14.55 -25.82 -5.88
N ILE A 762 13.46 -25.08 -5.76
CA ILE A 762 13.22 -23.85 -6.52
C ILE A 762 13.68 -22.63 -5.74
N LEU A 763 14.71 -21.95 -6.23
CA LEU A 763 15.16 -20.65 -5.73
C LEU A 763 14.43 -19.53 -6.48
N ASN A 764 13.68 -18.71 -5.73
CA ASN A 764 13.03 -17.52 -6.24
C ASN A 764 13.71 -16.26 -5.69
N ILE A 765 14.09 -15.35 -6.59
CA ILE A 765 14.58 -14.02 -6.22
C ILE A 765 13.58 -12.99 -6.77
N ALA A 766 13.12 -12.07 -5.96
CA ALA A 766 12.13 -11.10 -6.37
C ALA A 766 12.23 -9.78 -5.57
N ILE A 767 11.58 -8.75 -6.10
CA ILE A 767 11.43 -7.45 -5.46
C ILE A 767 10.00 -7.33 -4.91
N GLY A 768 9.87 -6.89 -3.65
CA GLY A 768 8.60 -6.77 -2.96
C GLY A 768 8.15 -8.04 -2.24
N TYR A 769 7.03 -7.92 -1.52
CA TYR A 769 6.34 -9.08 -0.93
C TYR A 769 5.54 -9.83 -2.02
N PRO A 770 5.28 -11.14 -1.86
CA PRO A 770 4.53 -11.90 -2.88
C PRO A 770 3.06 -11.47 -2.97
N PHE A 771 2.50 -10.93 -1.89
CA PHE A 771 1.16 -10.39 -1.78
C PHE A 771 1.01 -9.48 -0.57
#